data_dc6e44e462bb329176bf93141c8a2aff
#
_entry.id   dc6e44e462bb329176bf93141c8a2aff
#
_cell.length_a   1.000
_cell.length_b   1.000
_cell.length_c   1.000
_cell.angle_alpha   90.00
_cell.angle_beta   90.00
_cell.angle_gamma   90.00
#
_symmetry.space_group_name_H-M   'P 1'
#
loop_
_entity.id
_entity.type
_entity.pdbx_description
1 polymer ?
#
loop_
_entity_poly.entity_id
_entity_poly.type
_entity_poly.pdbx_seq_one_letter_code
_entity_poly.pdbx_strand_id
1 'polypeptide(L)'
;MADSTLFETAVQLHREGQLERAERLYRRVLDQTPNHGDAMFLLSAVAVQSGRREQAAALLERAVRVDPSNPFYLSTLGDVYRTLGRKREAVPALLMAIARKPDFAEAVFNLALTFEEQGDSDAAAACYARARDLDPSLASAVEKLAALGDASSPPARGSESGMSPAELIGALAETLRLGGHAGDAANWYRIALSLDPRLPNAHTALGAIHADAGHFDEAIEDFRRALEIDENFHAARGFLAAALDETGRIEEAEATYRQAVARCPSDPVAHSVLLFNMPFWPNISANDILAEARAWNDRHARPLSAQAAPLDNDRSPERRLRVGYVSPDFQTHVQSLFTIPLLQNHDHTAVEIFCYSSADKQTAETMRLRGYADVWRDVAALDDAALAELIRRDRIDILVDLTMHMIGRRLLTFARRPAPIQMCWLAYPGTTGLGTMDYRLSDPHLDPPGVPNSSYTEQTIHLPDSFWCYDPLTDATEVNALPASANGTITFGCMNHFRKINDGVLRAWAAVLCAVPNSRLMLLAPAASAQNHVRSVFDAAGVARDRLAFVGRTGRLEYLNRYREIDVCLDTFPYNGHTTSLDALWMGVPTVTLVGNTVVGRGGLCQAMNLGLPELIATTTDEFVRIASNLASNLEHLAELRRTLRERLKQSPMMNGPRFARNFESIYRDVWRRYCAEENS
;
A
#
# COMPACT_ATOMS: atom_id res chain seq x y z
N MET A 1 13.98 45.27 -13.94
CA MET A 1 14.38 46.26 -12.89
C MET A 1 13.38 47.39 -12.73
N ALA A 2 12.86 48.07 -13.79
CA ALA A 2 11.88 49.16 -13.63
C ALA A 2 10.51 48.70 -13.09
N ASP A 3 10.03 47.51 -13.46
CA ASP A 3 8.74 46.94 -13.01
C ASP A 3 8.72 46.57 -11.53
N SER A 4 9.80 45.99 -11.00
CA SER A 4 9.94 45.64 -9.58
C SER A 4 9.84 46.90 -8.70
N THR A 5 10.50 47.97 -9.09
CA THR A 5 10.50 49.24 -8.35
C THR A 5 9.12 49.93 -8.36
N LEU A 6 8.37 49.82 -9.47
CA LEU A 6 7.02 50.36 -9.59
C LEU A 6 6.02 49.62 -8.69
N PHE A 7 6.10 48.30 -8.68
CA PHE A 7 5.26 47.46 -7.83
C PHE A 7 5.55 47.67 -6.34
N GLU A 8 6.84 47.70 -5.95
CA GLU A 8 7.26 47.96 -4.57
C GLU A 8 6.79 49.35 -4.07
N THR A 9 6.89 50.36 -4.93
CA THR A 9 6.37 51.71 -4.63
C THR A 9 4.85 51.69 -4.44
N ALA A 10 4.13 50.96 -5.25
CA ALA A 10 2.67 50.81 -5.13
C ALA A 10 2.29 50.10 -3.79
N VAL A 11 3.03 49.07 -3.39
CA VAL A 11 2.85 48.37 -2.11
C VAL A 11 3.10 49.31 -0.93
N GLN A 12 4.15 50.12 -1.00
CA GLN A 12 4.47 51.08 0.05
C GLN A 12 3.35 52.11 0.21
N LEU A 13 2.89 52.73 -0.89
CA LEU A 13 1.78 53.67 -0.87
C LEU A 13 0.47 53.05 -0.35
N HIS A 14 0.22 51.79 -0.67
CA HIS A 14 -0.94 51.05 -0.15
C HIS A 14 -0.86 50.92 1.37
N ARG A 15 0.32 50.52 1.92
CA ARG A 15 0.56 50.46 3.38
C ARG A 15 0.42 51.78 4.09
N GLU A 16 0.75 52.91 3.42
CA GLU A 16 0.59 54.25 3.92
C GLU A 16 -0.86 54.77 3.81
N GLY A 17 -1.80 53.99 3.30
CA GLY A 17 -3.21 54.36 3.13
C GLY A 17 -3.46 55.27 1.94
N GLN A 18 -2.47 55.53 1.07
CA GLN A 18 -2.59 56.38 -0.12
C GLN A 18 -3.23 55.58 -1.30
N LEU A 19 -4.47 55.14 -1.11
CA LEU A 19 -5.14 54.16 -1.97
C LEU A 19 -5.23 54.58 -3.44
N GLU A 20 -5.58 55.84 -3.72
CA GLU A 20 -5.69 56.36 -5.11
C GLU A 20 -4.34 56.37 -5.85
N ARG A 21 -3.25 56.64 -5.12
CA ARG A 21 -1.91 56.62 -5.70
C ARG A 21 -1.43 55.19 -5.92
N ALA A 22 -1.66 54.31 -4.97
CA ALA A 22 -1.35 52.91 -5.08
C ALA A 22 -2.11 52.26 -6.27
N GLU A 23 -3.41 52.56 -6.40
CA GLU A 23 -4.25 52.05 -7.50
C GLU A 23 -3.68 52.45 -8.88
N ARG A 24 -3.28 53.72 -9.05
CA ARG A 24 -2.68 54.18 -10.32
C ARG A 24 -1.41 53.41 -10.65
N LEU A 25 -0.58 53.14 -9.66
CA LEU A 25 0.67 52.40 -9.88
C LEU A 25 0.41 50.89 -10.16
N TYR A 26 -0.50 50.24 -9.43
CA TYR A 26 -0.87 48.84 -9.73
C TYR A 26 -1.44 48.70 -11.15
N ARG A 27 -2.27 49.67 -11.62
CA ARG A 27 -2.78 49.64 -13.00
C ARG A 27 -1.62 49.81 -14.02
N ARG A 28 -0.65 50.69 -13.76
CA ARG A 28 0.53 50.81 -14.62
C ARG A 28 1.39 49.54 -14.65
N VAL A 29 1.52 48.83 -13.52
CA VAL A 29 2.16 47.49 -13.49
C VAL A 29 1.40 46.52 -14.38
N LEU A 30 0.06 46.51 -14.30
CA LEU A 30 -0.77 45.62 -15.12
C LEU A 30 -0.82 46.01 -16.60
N ASP A 31 -0.62 47.30 -16.94
CA ASP A 31 -0.47 47.76 -18.32
C ASP A 31 0.84 47.25 -18.94
N GLN A 32 1.90 47.12 -18.14
CA GLN A 32 3.21 46.61 -18.55
C GLN A 32 3.27 45.08 -18.49
N THR A 33 2.70 44.52 -17.43
CA THR A 33 2.68 43.04 -17.17
C THR A 33 1.25 42.60 -16.88
N PRO A 34 0.43 42.33 -17.92
CA PRO A 34 -1.00 42.02 -17.78
C PRO A 34 -1.34 40.77 -16.91
N ASN A 35 -0.37 39.88 -16.71
CA ASN A 35 -0.50 38.64 -15.92
C ASN A 35 0.23 38.70 -14.58
N HIS A 36 0.44 39.89 -14.02
CA HIS A 36 1.07 40.03 -12.70
C HIS A 36 0.03 39.74 -11.59
N GLY A 37 -0.01 38.47 -11.09
CA GLY A 37 -1.02 37.99 -10.12
C GLY A 37 -1.07 38.82 -8.84
N ASP A 38 0.08 39.10 -8.22
CA ASP A 38 0.15 39.90 -6.98
C ASP A 38 -0.32 41.34 -7.16
N ALA A 39 -0.09 41.95 -8.34
CA ALA A 39 -0.62 43.28 -8.62
C ALA A 39 -2.15 43.26 -8.73
N MET A 40 -2.74 42.24 -9.36
CA MET A 40 -4.20 42.03 -9.38
C MET A 40 -4.75 41.83 -7.99
N PHE A 41 -4.09 41.00 -7.19
CA PHE A 41 -4.49 40.70 -5.81
C PHE A 41 -4.48 41.96 -4.93
N LEU A 42 -3.39 42.74 -4.92
CA LEU A 42 -3.29 43.96 -4.13
C LEU A 42 -4.22 45.06 -4.66
N LEU A 43 -4.41 45.15 -5.97
CA LEU A 43 -5.40 46.06 -6.56
C LEU A 43 -6.83 45.67 -6.16
N SER A 44 -7.14 44.37 -6.02
CA SER A 44 -8.41 43.94 -5.51
C SER A 44 -8.65 44.36 -4.06
N ALA A 45 -7.59 44.31 -3.21
CA ALA A 45 -7.68 44.81 -1.85
C ALA A 45 -7.99 46.33 -1.79
N VAL A 46 -7.36 47.15 -2.66
CA VAL A 46 -7.72 48.57 -2.81
C VAL A 46 -9.18 48.73 -3.26
N ALA A 47 -9.66 47.89 -4.18
CA ALA A 47 -11.04 47.92 -4.64
C ALA A 47 -12.04 47.56 -3.53
N VAL A 48 -11.74 46.57 -2.68
CA VAL A 48 -12.54 46.24 -1.50
C VAL A 48 -12.59 47.40 -0.52
N GLN A 49 -11.46 47.98 -0.15
CA GLN A 49 -11.35 49.13 0.74
C GLN A 49 -12.11 50.36 0.22
N SER A 50 -12.24 50.47 -1.10
CA SER A 50 -12.98 51.53 -1.77
C SER A 50 -14.46 51.21 -2.05
N GLY A 51 -14.98 50.07 -1.51
CA GLY A 51 -16.38 49.62 -1.67
C GLY A 51 -16.71 49.00 -3.05
N ARG A 52 -15.74 48.83 -3.95
CA ARG A 52 -15.93 48.35 -5.34
C ARG A 52 -15.76 46.84 -5.41
N ARG A 53 -16.62 46.10 -4.69
CA ARG A 53 -16.50 44.64 -4.51
C ARG A 53 -16.59 43.83 -5.81
N GLU A 54 -17.46 44.20 -6.77
CA GLU A 54 -17.54 43.53 -8.07
C GLU A 54 -16.25 43.66 -8.88
N GLN A 55 -15.60 44.84 -8.82
CA GLN A 55 -14.29 45.03 -9.46
C GLN A 55 -13.21 44.16 -8.76
N ALA A 56 -13.28 44.04 -7.44
CA ALA A 56 -12.37 43.18 -6.70
C ALA A 56 -12.53 41.72 -7.11
N ALA A 57 -13.77 41.21 -7.23
CA ALA A 57 -14.04 39.87 -7.69
C ALA A 57 -13.44 39.58 -9.07
N ALA A 58 -13.67 40.50 -10.04
CA ALA A 58 -13.13 40.36 -11.39
C ALA A 58 -11.59 40.34 -11.44
N LEU A 59 -10.91 41.12 -10.58
CA LEU A 59 -9.45 41.13 -10.45
C LEU A 59 -8.94 39.80 -9.84
N LEU A 60 -9.61 39.29 -8.80
CA LEU A 60 -9.23 38.07 -8.14
C LEU A 60 -9.49 36.87 -9.04
N GLU A 61 -10.59 36.81 -9.79
CA GLU A 61 -10.83 35.77 -10.79
C GLU A 61 -9.71 35.69 -11.85
N ARG A 62 -9.18 36.90 -12.25
CA ARG A 62 -8.01 36.94 -13.13
C ARG A 62 -6.74 36.49 -12.43
N ALA A 63 -6.49 36.87 -11.18
CA ALA A 63 -5.34 36.42 -10.40
C ALA A 63 -5.35 34.89 -10.21
N VAL A 64 -6.49 34.30 -9.90
CA VAL A 64 -6.67 32.85 -9.79
C VAL A 64 -6.43 32.13 -11.12
N ARG A 65 -6.83 32.73 -12.27
CA ARG A 65 -6.47 32.18 -13.58
C ARG A 65 -4.97 32.18 -13.87
N VAL A 66 -4.24 33.17 -13.35
CA VAL A 66 -2.77 33.25 -13.50
C VAL A 66 -2.08 32.21 -12.59
N ASP A 67 -2.50 32.11 -11.33
CA ASP A 67 -2.01 31.12 -10.39
C ASP A 67 -3.16 30.46 -9.61
N PRO A 68 -3.70 29.34 -10.13
CA PRO A 68 -4.77 28.59 -9.47
C PRO A 68 -4.35 27.89 -8.18
N SER A 69 -3.05 27.87 -7.88
CA SER A 69 -2.52 27.20 -6.69
C SER A 69 -2.38 28.14 -5.49
N ASN A 70 -2.49 29.44 -5.67
CA ASN A 70 -2.29 30.43 -4.61
C ASN A 70 -3.48 30.46 -3.62
N PRO A 71 -3.31 30.00 -2.37
CA PRO A 71 -4.40 29.92 -1.39
C PRO A 71 -4.92 31.30 -0.96
N PHE A 72 -4.08 32.32 -1.00
CA PHE A 72 -4.47 33.69 -0.62
C PHE A 72 -5.41 34.33 -1.63
N TYR A 73 -5.18 34.11 -2.93
CA TYR A 73 -6.09 34.61 -3.98
C TYR A 73 -7.45 33.92 -3.85
N LEU A 74 -7.46 32.60 -3.65
CA LEU A 74 -8.67 31.80 -3.50
C LEU A 74 -9.48 32.18 -2.25
N SER A 75 -8.81 32.34 -1.08
CA SER A 75 -9.47 32.72 0.16
C SER A 75 -10.09 34.14 0.06
N THR A 76 -9.35 35.08 -0.47
CA THR A 76 -9.86 36.46 -0.65
C THR A 76 -11.00 36.50 -1.66
N LEU A 77 -10.91 35.72 -2.75
CA LEU A 77 -12.01 35.62 -3.72
C LEU A 77 -13.29 35.07 -3.07
N GLY A 78 -13.13 34.03 -2.25
CA GLY A 78 -14.24 33.43 -1.49
C GLY A 78 -14.91 34.42 -0.54
N ASP A 79 -14.12 35.22 0.19
CA ASP A 79 -14.67 36.27 1.07
C ASP A 79 -15.35 37.40 0.29
N VAL A 80 -14.79 37.82 -0.83
CA VAL A 80 -15.42 38.82 -1.70
C VAL A 80 -16.74 38.28 -2.27
N TYR A 81 -16.79 37.04 -2.72
CA TYR A 81 -18.05 36.41 -3.18
C TYR A 81 -19.07 36.34 -2.06
N ARG A 82 -18.68 35.96 -0.82
CA ARG A 82 -19.56 35.98 0.36
C ARG A 82 -20.16 37.34 0.60
N THR A 83 -19.33 38.40 0.61
CA THR A 83 -19.78 39.76 0.86
C THR A 83 -20.62 40.36 -0.29
N LEU A 84 -20.58 39.76 -1.48
CA LEU A 84 -21.47 40.05 -2.61
C LEU A 84 -22.77 39.22 -2.59
N GLY A 85 -22.95 38.33 -1.61
CA GLY A 85 -24.07 37.37 -1.55
C GLY A 85 -23.97 36.23 -2.55
N ARG A 86 -22.85 36.07 -3.25
CA ARG A 86 -22.57 35.01 -4.25
C ARG A 86 -22.10 33.72 -3.54
N LYS A 87 -22.91 33.21 -2.59
CA LYS A 87 -22.53 32.13 -1.68
C LYS A 87 -22.22 30.80 -2.40
N ARG A 88 -22.87 30.53 -3.56
CA ARG A 88 -22.58 29.35 -4.39
C ARG A 88 -21.15 29.30 -4.92
N GLU A 89 -20.55 30.46 -5.14
CA GLU A 89 -19.18 30.59 -5.64
C GLU A 89 -18.18 30.77 -4.49
N ALA A 90 -18.61 31.30 -3.33
CA ALA A 90 -17.78 31.48 -2.17
C ALA A 90 -17.29 30.14 -1.59
N VAL A 91 -18.20 29.18 -1.38
CA VAL A 91 -17.86 27.88 -0.76
C VAL A 91 -16.78 27.13 -1.56
N PRO A 92 -16.92 26.90 -2.88
CA PRO A 92 -15.86 26.23 -3.64
C PRO A 92 -14.51 26.95 -3.60
N ALA A 93 -14.50 28.28 -3.66
CA ALA A 93 -13.25 29.05 -3.61
C ALA A 93 -12.53 28.89 -2.25
N LEU A 94 -13.29 28.91 -1.14
CA LEU A 94 -12.74 28.70 0.21
C LEU A 94 -12.27 27.26 0.43
N LEU A 95 -13.02 26.27 -0.05
CA LEU A 95 -12.62 24.86 0.01
C LEU A 95 -11.33 24.62 -0.78
N MET A 96 -11.18 25.24 -1.97
CA MET A 96 -9.93 25.16 -2.73
C MET A 96 -8.76 25.84 -2.01
N ALA A 97 -8.99 26.98 -1.34
CA ALA A 97 -7.96 27.65 -0.53
C ALA A 97 -7.46 26.73 0.60
N ILE A 98 -8.39 26.09 1.33
CA ILE A 98 -8.09 25.13 2.40
C ILE A 98 -7.37 23.88 1.85
N ALA A 99 -7.79 23.37 0.69
CA ALA A 99 -7.12 22.25 0.04
C ALA A 99 -5.67 22.57 -0.34
N ARG A 100 -5.35 23.81 -0.67
CA ARG A 100 -3.98 24.27 -0.99
C ARG A 100 -3.14 24.59 0.25
N LYS A 101 -3.79 25.04 1.32
CA LYS A 101 -3.16 25.37 2.59
C LYS A 101 -4.05 24.89 3.74
N PRO A 102 -3.87 23.64 4.23
CA PRO A 102 -4.74 23.02 5.22
C PRO A 102 -4.78 23.71 6.60
N ASP A 103 -3.74 24.47 6.93
CA ASP A 103 -3.61 25.23 8.16
C ASP A 103 -4.08 26.72 8.02
N PHE A 104 -4.83 27.02 6.96
CA PHE A 104 -5.26 28.41 6.68
C PHE A 104 -6.51 28.77 7.51
N ALA A 105 -6.30 29.14 8.77
CA ALA A 105 -7.37 29.46 9.73
C ALA A 105 -8.35 30.52 9.22
N GLU A 106 -7.87 31.58 8.53
CA GLU A 106 -8.73 32.63 7.97
C GLU A 106 -9.67 32.09 6.87
N ALA A 107 -9.20 31.19 6.01
CA ALA A 107 -10.05 30.58 4.99
C ALA A 107 -11.14 29.70 5.62
N VAL A 108 -10.80 28.95 6.66
CA VAL A 108 -11.75 28.13 7.45
C VAL A 108 -12.77 29.03 8.16
N PHE A 109 -12.33 30.15 8.72
CA PHE A 109 -13.20 31.14 9.35
C PHE A 109 -14.19 31.76 8.34
N ASN A 110 -13.71 32.12 7.15
CA ASN A 110 -14.56 32.67 6.09
C ASN A 110 -15.57 31.64 5.56
N LEU A 111 -15.19 30.36 5.54
CA LEU A 111 -16.11 29.25 5.23
C LEU A 111 -17.21 29.13 6.30
N ALA A 112 -16.84 29.24 7.59
CA ALA A 112 -17.78 29.24 8.70
C ALA A 112 -18.79 30.40 8.59
N LEU A 113 -18.32 31.63 8.32
CA LEU A 113 -19.18 32.79 8.06
C LEU A 113 -20.13 32.53 6.88
N THR A 114 -19.66 31.89 5.82
CA THR A 114 -20.48 31.57 4.66
C THR A 114 -21.61 30.58 5.01
N PHE A 115 -21.34 29.55 5.81
CA PHE A 115 -22.34 28.61 6.30
C PHE A 115 -23.32 29.28 7.28
N GLU A 116 -22.84 30.10 8.20
CA GLU A 116 -23.70 30.89 9.10
C GLU A 116 -24.69 31.76 8.32
N GLU A 117 -24.22 32.48 7.31
CA GLU A 117 -25.08 33.30 6.44
C GLU A 117 -26.02 32.49 5.53
N GLN A 118 -25.76 31.18 5.34
CA GLN A 118 -26.66 30.24 4.67
C GLN A 118 -27.71 29.68 5.64
N GLY A 119 -27.58 29.94 6.94
CA GLY A 119 -28.46 29.42 7.99
C GLY A 119 -28.07 28.04 8.49
N ASP A 120 -26.89 27.54 8.12
CA ASP A 120 -26.36 26.25 8.57
C ASP A 120 -25.45 26.44 9.78
N SER A 121 -26.09 26.53 10.96
CA SER A 121 -25.40 26.82 12.21
C SER A 121 -24.45 25.70 12.65
N ASP A 122 -24.78 24.43 12.34
CA ASP A 122 -23.96 23.27 12.73
C ASP A 122 -22.66 23.23 11.93
N ALA A 123 -22.74 23.42 10.60
CA ALA A 123 -21.56 23.53 9.74
C ALA A 123 -20.69 24.75 10.10
N ALA A 124 -21.33 25.88 10.40
CA ALA A 124 -20.65 27.08 10.85
C ALA A 124 -19.90 26.84 12.17
N ALA A 125 -20.56 26.27 13.17
CA ALA A 125 -19.96 25.95 14.47
C ALA A 125 -18.75 25.01 14.32
N ALA A 126 -18.87 23.94 13.52
CA ALA A 126 -17.78 23.00 13.25
C ALA A 126 -16.58 23.69 12.59
N CYS A 127 -16.82 24.57 11.61
CA CYS A 127 -15.76 25.33 10.95
C CYS A 127 -15.14 26.38 11.87
N TYR A 128 -15.92 27.08 12.69
CA TYR A 128 -15.36 28.00 13.70
C TYR A 128 -14.48 27.27 14.72
N ALA A 129 -14.91 26.10 15.21
CA ALA A 129 -14.09 25.28 16.10
C ALA A 129 -12.76 24.91 15.44
N ARG A 130 -12.79 24.47 14.18
CA ARG A 130 -11.57 24.15 13.43
C ARG A 130 -10.68 25.37 13.19
N ALA A 131 -11.24 26.54 12.89
CA ALA A 131 -10.47 27.78 12.74
C ALA A 131 -9.76 28.18 14.03
N ARG A 132 -10.45 28.06 15.20
CA ARG A 132 -9.86 28.28 16.53
C ARG A 132 -8.71 27.31 16.81
N ASP A 133 -8.88 26.04 16.48
CA ASP A 133 -7.87 25.01 16.72
C ASP A 133 -6.61 25.22 15.84
N LEU A 134 -6.78 25.79 14.65
CA LEU A 134 -5.67 26.16 13.76
C LEU A 134 -4.98 27.45 14.20
N ASP A 135 -5.72 28.43 14.68
CA ASP A 135 -5.21 29.69 15.23
C ASP A 135 -5.98 30.11 16.49
N PRO A 136 -5.49 29.75 17.69
CA PRO A 136 -6.12 30.14 18.95
C PRO A 136 -6.18 31.66 19.20
N SER A 137 -5.40 32.44 18.48
CA SER A 137 -5.42 33.90 18.60
C SER A 137 -6.56 34.56 17.81
N LEU A 138 -7.30 33.80 17.01
CA LEU A 138 -8.42 34.28 16.21
C LEU A 138 -9.66 34.48 17.09
N ALA A 139 -9.67 35.60 17.86
CA ALA A 139 -10.71 35.89 18.85
C ALA A 139 -12.13 35.86 18.26
N SER A 140 -12.31 36.31 17.01
CA SER A 140 -13.59 36.30 16.32
C SER A 140 -14.16 34.90 16.12
N ALA A 141 -13.34 33.87 15.93
CA ALA A 141 -13.81 32.47 15.83
C ALA A 141 -14.32 31.97 17.19
N VAL A 142 -13.66 32.35 18.28
CA VAL A 142 -14.07 32.00 19.65
C VAL A 142 -15.39 32.68 20.00
N GLU A 143 -15.55 33.96 19.71
CA GLU A 143 -16.78 34.73 20.00
C GLU A 143 -17.96 34.19 19.17
N LYS A 144 -17.77 33.91 17.90
CA LYS A 144 -18.79 33.32 17.02
C LYS A 144 -19.24 31.93 17.47
N LEU A 145 -18.28 31.09 17.86
CA LEU A 145 -18.58 29.76 18.37
C LEU A 145 -19.40 29.82 19.66
N ALA A 146 -19.08 30.74 20.59
CA ALA A 146 -19.82 30.95 21.81
C ALA A 146 -21.26 31.43 21.51
N ALA A 147 -21.45 32.32 20.56
CA ALA A 147 -22.76 32.83 20.17
C ALA A 147 -23.67 31.75 19.57
N LEU A 148 -23.11 30.80 18.80
CA LEU A 148 -23.85 29.68 18.20
C LEU A 148 -24.23 28.59 19.25
N GLY A 149 -23.44 28.41 20.32
CA GLY A 149 -23.72 27.47 21.38
C GLY A 149 -24.99 27.76 22.18
N ASP A 150 -25.47 29.02 22.15
CA ASP A 150 -26.73 29.47 22.83
C ASP A 150 -27.98 29.38 21.91
N ALA A 151 -27.81 29.04 20.62
CA ALA A 151 -28.91 29.02 19.63
C ALA A 151 -29.31 27.61 19.25
N SER A 152 -30.31 27.05 19.90
CA SER A 152 -31.00 25.82 19.49
C SER A 152 -31.99 26.13 18.34
N SER A 153 -31.55 26.10 17.09
CA SER A 153 -32.42 26.20 15.91
C SER A 153 -32.39 24.90 15.12
N PRO A 154 -33.55 24.43 14.58
CA PRO A 154 -33.58 23.22 13.77
C PRO A 154 -32.85 23.43 12.43
N PRO A 155 -32.24 22.39 11.86
CA PRO A 155 -31.42 22.51 10.66
C PRO A 155 -32.23 22.99 9.46
N ALA A 156 -31.73 24.02 8.78
CA ALA A 156 -32.29 24.47 7.50
C ALA A 156 -32.03 23.42 6.41
N ARG A 157 -33.10 22.87 5.82
CA ARG A 157 -33.01 21.94 4.70
C ARG A 157 -32.72 22.72 3.40
N GLY A 158 -31.61 22.39 2.76
CA GLY A 158 -31.38 22.65 1.35
C GLY A 158 -30.26 23.64 1.03
N SER A 159 -29.05 23.17 0.74
CA SER A 159 -28.09 23.94 -0.01
C SER A 159 -28.56 24.05 -1.48
N GLU A 160 -28.48 25.25 -2.05
CA GLU A 160 -28.84 25.49 -3.46
C GLU A 160 -27.87 24.79 -4.46
N SER A 161 -26.79 24.14 -4.00
CA SER A 161 -25.81 23.41 -4.83
C SER A 161 -26.18 21.94 -5.05
N GLY A 162 -27.23 21.42 -4.45
CA GLY A 162 -27.61 20.01 -4.53
C GLY A 162 -26.81 19.08 -3.63
N MET A 163 -25.71 19.51 -3.00
CA MET A 163 -24.94 18.79 -1.99
C MET A 163 -25.12 19.44 -0.62
N SER A 164 -25.22 18.62 0.42
CA SER A 164 -25.27 19.10 1.80
C SER A 164 -23.89 19.65 2.24
N PRO A 165 -23.81 20.51 3.28
CA PRO A 165 -22.54 20.92 3.84
C PRO A 165 -21.65 19.77 4.28
N ALA A 166 -22.23 18.71 4.82
CA ALA A 166 -21.49 17.49 5.20
C ALA A 166 -20.83 16.82 3.98
N GLU A 167 -21.54 16.71 2.85
CA GLU A 167 -20.99 16.16 1.61
C GLU A 167 -19.89 17.07 1.02
N LEU A 168 -20.04 18.39 1.06
CA LEU A 168 -19.04 19.34 0.61
C LEU A 168 -17.74 19.24 1.46
N ILE A 169 -17.88 19.16 2.77
CA ILE A 169 -16.78 18.98 3.70
C ILE A 169 -16.12 17.60 3.49
N GLY A 170 -16.90 16.55 3.23
CA GLY A 170 -16.40 15.23 2.87
C GLY A 170 -15.59 15.24 1.56
N ALA A 171 -16.04 15.98 0.55
CA ALA A 171 -15.30 16.16 -0.70
C ALA A 171 -13.97 16.92 -0.51
N LEU A 172 -13.93 17.92 0.38
CA LEU A 172 -12.69 18.59 0.78
C LEU A 172 -11.74 17.60 1.47
N ALA A 173 -12.25 16.81 2.42
CA ALA A 173 -11.46 15.80 3.13
C ALA A 173 -10.83 14.79 2.14
N GLU A 174 -11.59 14.34 1.13
CA GLU A 174 -11.06 13.45 0.09
C GLU A 174 -9.96 14.12 -0.76
N THR A 175 -10.15 15.39 -1.12
CA THR A 175 -9.11 16.16 -1.84
C THR A 175 -7.81 16.25 -1.03
N LEU A 176 -7.90 16.47 0.29
CA LEU A 176 -6.76 16.49 1.19
C LEU A 176 -6.10 15.12 1.32
N ARG A 177 -6.89 14.06 1.42
CA ARG A 177 -6.39 12.68 1.49
C ARG A 177 -5.59 12.32 0.23
N LEU A 178 -6.13 12.62 -0.94
CA LEU A 178 -5.44 12.39 -2.22
C LEU A 178 -4.18 13.27 -2.37
N GLY A 179 -4.17 14.44 -1.74
CA GLY A 179 -3.02 15.34 -1.68
C GLY A 179 -1.93 14.90 -0.66
N GLY A 180 -2.12 13.79 0.04
CA GLY A 180 -1.16 13.29 1.03
C GLY A 180 -1.30 13.91 2.44
N HIS A 181 -2.34 14.69 2.70
CA HIS A 181 -2.63 15.35 3.98
C HIS A 181 -3.59 14.52 4.84
N ALA A 182 -3.22 13.26 5.12
CA ALA A 182 -4.10 12.29 5.79
C ALA A 182 -4.62 12.77 7.17
N GLY A 183 -3.77 13.42 7.97
CA GLY A 183 -4.16 13.94 9.28
C GLY A 183 -5.22 15.03 9.20
N ASP A 184 -5.08 15.97 8.27
CA ASP A 184 -6.07 17.02 8.03
C ASP A 184 -7.36 16.43 7.45
N ALA A 185 -7.24 15.51 6.49
CA ALA A 185 -8.38 14.79 5.93
C ALA A 185 -9.21 14.09 7.02
N ALA A 186 -8.57 13.40 7.97
CA ALA A 186 -9.26 12.75 9.08
C ALA A 186 -10.06 13.75 9.92
N ASN A 187 -9.51 14.93 10.21
CA ASN A 187 -10.22 15.98 10.94
C ASN A 187 -11.46 16.47 10.16
N TRP A 188 -11.34 16.68 8.87
CA TRP A 188 -12.46 17.12 8.03
C TRP A 188 -13.51 16.03 7.84
N TYR A 189 -13.12 14.74 7.75
CA TYR A 189 -14.11 13.64 7.76
C TYR A 189 -14.86 13.57 9.07
N ARG A 190 -14.21 13.77 10.24
CA ARG A 190 -14.91 13.83 11.54
C ARG A 190 -15.89 14.98 11.60
N ILE A 191 -15.56 16.16 11.06
CA ILE A 191 -16.48 17.29 10.94
C ILE A 191 -17.66 16.89 10.04
N ALA A 192 -17.42 16.33 8.86
CA ALA A 192 -18.50 15.89 7.97
C ALA A 192 -19.44 14.89 8.67
N LEU A 193 -18.88 13.91 9.41
CA LEU A 193 -19.65 12.90 10.16
C LEU A 193 -20.37 13.46 11.39
N SER A 194 -19.90 14.57 11.98
CA SER A 194 -20.63 15.26 13.05
C SER A 194 -21.87 15.99 12.53
N LEU A 195 -21.87 16.42 11.27
CA LEU A 195 -22.99 17.08 10.60
C LEU A 195 -23.97 16.05 10.01
N ASP A 196 -23.47 15.00 9.40
CA ASP A 196 -24.25 13.86 8.92
C ASP A 196 -23.54 12.53 9.21
N PRO A 197 -23.96 11.80 10.25
CA PRO A 197 -23.40 10.49 10.58
C PRO A 197 -23.69 9.40 9.55
N ARG A 198 -24.49 9.68 8.54
CA ARG A 198 -24.94 8.71 7.53
C ARG A 198 -24.19 8.84 6.20
N LEU A 199 -22.93 9.21 6.21
CA LEU A 199 -22.05 9.29 5.04
C LEU A 199 -21.12 8.06 4.95
N PRO A 200 -21.46 7.01 4.17
CA PRO A 200 -20.66 5.78 4.11
C PRO A 200 -19.27 6.02 3.51
N ASN A 201 -19.15 6.95 2.56
CA ASN A 201 -17.86 7.37 1.99
C ASN A 201 -16.91 7.94 3.06
N ALA A 202 -17.43 8.81 3.94
CA ALA A 202 -16.65 9.46 4.99
C ALA A 202 -16.17 8.46 6.04
N HIS A 203 -17.03 7.54 6.49
CA HIS A 203 -16.64 6.44 7.37
C HIS A 203 -15.58 5.56 6.71
N THR A 204 -15.78 5.17 5.46
CA THR A 204 -14.80 4.32 4.74
C THR A 204 -13.45 4.98 4.60
N ALA A 205 -13.42 6.27 4.24
CA ALA A 205 -12.18 7.01 4.09
C ALA A 205 -11.46 7.23 5.44
N LEU A 206 -12.21 7.53 6.50
CA LEU A 206 -11.66 7.65 7.85
C LEU A 206 -11.10 6.30 8.33
N GLY A 207 -11.82 5.20 8.11
CA GLY A 207 -11.35 3.85 8.40
C GLY A 207 -10.08 3.49 7.61
N ALA A 208 -9.96 3.89 6.35
CA ALA A 208 -8.74 3.70 5.57
C ALA A 208 -7.55 4.48 6.17
N ILE A 209 -7.76 5.73 6.60
CA ILE A 209 -6.73 6.53 7.29
C ILE A 209 -6.31 5.86 8.61
N HIS A 210 -7.27 5.34 9.40
CA HIS A 210 -6.96 4.60 10.62
C HIS A 210 -6.16 3.33 10.34
N ALA A 211 -6.53 2.55 9.30
CA ALA A 211 -5.82 1.34 8.90
C ALA A 211 -4.37 1.64 8.45
N ASP A 212 -4.16 2.70 7.65
CA ASP A 212 -2.82 3.15 7.21
C ASP A 212 -1.95 3.56 8.40
N ALA A 213 -2.55 4.14 9.46
CA ALA A 213 -1.89 4.46 10.71
C ALA A 213 -1.66 3.25 11.63
N GLY A 214 -2.18 2.05 11.27
CA GLY A 214 -2.10 0.84 12.10
C GLY A 214 -3.18 0.76 13.21
N HIS A 215 -4.14 1.67 13.22
CA HIS A 215 -5.27 1.70 14.16
C HIS A 215 -6.41 0.82 13.63
N PHE A 216 -6.17 -0.50 13.56
CA PHE A 216 -7.08 -1.44 12.89
C PHE A 216 -8.41 -1.63 13.63
N ASP A 217 -8.45 -1.48 14.96
CA ASP A 217 -9.68 -1.62 15.72
C ASP A 217 -10.65 -0.48 15.39
N GLU A 218 -10.16 0.75 15.32
CA GLU A 218 -10.92 1.94 14.91
C GLU A 218 -11.34 1.84 13.43
N ALA A 219 -10.46 1.34 12.58
CA ALA A 219 -10.77 1.13 11.16
C ALA A 219 -11.93 0.14 10.97
N ILE A 220 -11.95 -0.97 11.73
CA ILE A 220 -13.04 -1.98 11.71
C ILE A 220 -14.37 -1.34 12.09
N GLU A 221 -14.41 -0.49 13.12
CA GLU A 221 -15.62 0.21 13.54
C GLU A 221 -16.12 1.15 12.44
N ASP A 222 -15.22 1.94 11.83
CA ASP A 222 -15.60 2.85 10.75
C ASP A 222 -16.14 2.10 9.53
N PHE A 223 -15.49 1.00 9.11
CA PHE A 223 -15.97 0.19 7.98
C PHE A 223 -17.33 -0.49 8.28
N ARG A 224 -17.54 -0.96 9.51
CA ARG A 224 -18.83 -1.50 9.93
C ARG A 224 -19.93 -0.43 9.89
N ARG A 225 -19.64 0.80 10.36
CA ARG A 225 -20.57 1.91 10.26
C ARG A 225 -20.96 2.24 8.83
N ALA A 226 -19.98 2.25 7.91
CA ALA A 226 -20.26 2.43 6.49
C ALA A 226 -21.24 1.35 5.95
N LEU A 227 -21.04 0.09 6.34
CA LEU A 227 -21.87 -1.04 5.90
C LEU A 227 -23.24 -1.10 6.61
N GLU A 228 -23.38 -0.58 7.82
CA GLU A 228 -24.68 -0.39 8.49
C GLU A 228 -25.54 0.65 7.76
N ILE A 229 -24.90 1.68 7.17
CA ILE A 229 -25.59 2.73 6.41
C ILE A 229 -25.96 2.24 5.01
N ASP A 230 -25.00 1.61 4.33
CA ASP A 230 -25.18 1.02 3.00
C ASP A 230 -24.53 -0.37 2.96
N GLU A 231 -25.33 -1.41 3.09
CA GLU A 231 -24.85 -2.80 3.04
C GLU A 231 -24.23 -3.19 1.68
N ASN A 232 -24.43 -2.42 0.63
CA ASN A 232 -23.86 -2.63 -0.70
C ASN A 232 -22.61 -1.78 -0.95
N PHE A 233 -22.07 -1.11 0.07
CA PHE A 233 -20.87 -0.30 -0.07
C PHE A 233 -19.62 -1.19 -0.17
N HIS A 234 -19.32 -1.66 -1.40
CA HIS A 234 -18.32 -2.71 -1.67
C HIS A 234 -16.92 -2.35 -1.20
N ALA A 235 -16.51 -1.07 -1.34
CA ALA A 235 -15.20 -0.62 -0.89
C ALA A 235 -14.99 -0.85 0.62
N ALA A 236 -15.98 -0.47 1.46
CA ALA A 236 -15.90 -0.69 2.90
C ALA A 236 -15.79 -2.18 3.25
N ARG A 237 -16.48 -3.06 2.51
CA ARG A 237 -16.42 -4.51 2.76
C ARG A 237 -15.04 -5.09 2.52
N GLY A 238 -14.38 -4.68 1.42
CA GLY A 238 -13.00 -5.11 1.14
C GLY A 238 -12.00 -4.63 2.19
N PHE A 239 -12.11 -3.36 2.59
CA PHE A 239 -11.27 -2.79 3.65
C PHE A 239 -11.54 -3.41 5.03
N LEU A 240 -12.81 -3.69 5.36
CA LEU A 240 -13.18 -4.39 6.60
C LEU A 240 -12.50 -5.76 6.68
N ALA A 241 -12.60 -6.55 5.60
CA ALA A 241 -11.99 -7.87 5.56
C ALA A 241 -10.46 -7.80 5.76
N ALA A 242 -9.79 -6.83 5.09
CA ALA A 242 -8.36 -6.62 5.28
C ALA A 242 -7.98 -6.19 6.71
N ALA A 243 -8.76 -5.32 7.35
CA ALA A 243 -8.53 -4.91 8.73
C ALA A 243 -8.77 -6.05 9.73
N LEU A 244 -9.75 -6.92 9.47
CA LEU A 244 -9.99 -8.14 10.26
C LEU A 244 -8.81 -9.10 10.19
N ASP A 245 -8.20 -9.29 9.00
CA ASP A 245 -6.97 -10.09 8.84
C ASP A 245 -5.82 -9.53 9.68
N GLU A 246 -5.64 -8.21 9.69
CA GLU A 246 -4.57 -7.54 10.46
C GLU A 246 -4.76 -7.65 11.98
N THR A 247 -5.96 -7.96 12.44
CA THR A 247 -6.27 -8.22 13.86
C THR A 247 -6.34 -9.71 14.22
N GLY A 248 -6.11 -10.61 13.24
CA GLY A 248 -6.15 -12.06 13.45
C GLY A 248 -7.57 -12.65 13.54
N ARG A 249 -8.61 -11.90 13.14
CA ARG A 249 -10.02 -12.33 13.13
C ARG A 249 -10.31 -13.09 11.83
N ILE A 250 -9.60 -14.22 11.63
CA ILE A 250 -9.50 -14.94 10.35
C ILE A 250 -10.86 -15.40 9.84
N GLU A 251 -11.72 -15.98 10.70
CA GLU A 251 -13.03 -16.51 10.30
C GLU A 251 -13.97 -15.39 9.84
N GLU A 252 -13.93 -14.23 10.52
CA GLU A 252 -14.71 -13.06 10.11
C GLU A 252 -14.18 -12.45 8.82
N ALA A 253 -12.85 -12.39 8.65
CA ALA A 253 -12.22 -11.92 7.42
C ALA A 253 -12.62 -12.81 6.23
N GLU A 254 -12.50 -14.13 6.36
CA GLU A 254 -12.93 -15.10 5.34
C GLU A 254 -14.40 -14.90 4.95
N ALA A 255 -15.29 -14.85 5.94
CA ALA A 255 -16.71 -14.64 5.70
C ALA A 255 -16.98 -13.31 4.96
N THR A 256 -16.25 -12.25 5.33
CA THR A 256 -16.39 -10.91 4.73
C THR A 256 -15.88 -10.88 3.29
N TYR A 257 -14.73 -11.52 2.98
CA TYR A 257 -14.22 -11.66 1.61
C TYR A 257 -15.18 -12.45 0.72
N ARG A 258 -15.70 -13.58 1.20
CA ARG A 258 -16.69 -14.38 0.45
C ARG A 258 -17.96 -13.61 0.18
N GLN A 259 -18.45 -12.81 1.15
CA GLN A 259 -19.59 -11.91 0.96
C GLN A 259 -19.29 -10.84 -0.09
N ALA A 260 -18.08 -10.28 -0.13
CA ALA A 260 -17.71 -9.28 -1.15
C ALA A 260 -17.85 -9.86 -2.57
N VAL A 261 -17.32 -11.06 -2.79
CA VAL A 261 -17.43 -11.76 -4.08
C VAL A 261 -18.89 -12.14 -4.42
N ALA A 262 -19.66 -12.62 -3.44
CA ALA A 262 -21.05 -13.01 -3.65
C ALA A 262 -21.95 -11.83 -4.02
N ARG A 263 -21.71 -10.64 -3.44
CA ARG A 263 -22.49 -9.42 -3.72
C ARG A 263 -22.06 -8.71 -4.99
N CYS A 264 -20.79 -8.82 -5.39
CA CYS A 264 -20.24 -8.28 -6.63
C CYS A 264 -19.55 -9.35 -7.48
N PRO A 265 -20.31 -10.31 -8.06
CA PRO A 265 -19.70 -11.40 -8.81
C PRO A 265 -18.93 -10.96 -10.06
N SER A 266 -19.22 -9.79 -10.59
CA SER A 266 -18.54 -9.22 -11.78
C SER A 266 -17.27 -8.45 -11.44
N ASP A 267 -16.92 -8.28 -10.16
CA ASP A 267 -15.72 -7.55 -9.75
C ASP A 267 -14.51 -8.49 -9.69
N PRO A 268 -13.56 -8.41 -10.66
CA PRO A 268 -12.35 -9.22 -10.65
C PRO A 268 -11.39 -8.84 -9.52
N VAL A 269 -11.51 -7.61 -8.99
CA VAL A 269 -10.66 -7.11 -7.90
C VAL A 269 -11.02 -7.77 -6.59
N ALA A 270 -12.31 -7.72 -6.20
CA ALA A 270 -12.79 -8.37 -4.98
C ALA A 270 -12.53 -9.88 -5.00
N HIS A 271 -12.73 -10.55 -6.14
CA HIS A 271 -12.47 -11.97 -6.29
C HIS A 271 -10.97 -12.32 -6.22
N SER A 272 -10.08 -11.47 -6.77
CA SER A 272 -8.64 -11.65 -6.62
C SER A 272 -8.16 -11.45 -5.19
N VAL A 273 -8.75 -10.49 -4.45
CA VAL A 273 -8.41 -10.27 -3.04
C VAL A 273 -8.78 -11.49 -2.19
N LEU A 274 -9.92 -12.13 -2.46
CA LEU A 274 -10.28 -13.40 -1.83
C LEU A 274 -9.19 -14.46 -2.10
N LEU A 275 -8.83 -14.68 -3.37
CA LEU A 275 -7.82 -15.66 -3.77
C LEU A 275 -6.45 -15.43 -3.13
N PHE A 276 -6.02 -14.17 -3.04
CA PHE A 276 -4.76 -13.81 -2.41
C PHE A 276 -4.73 -14.14 -0.92
N ASN A 277 -5.90 -14.06 -0.22
CA ASN A 277 -5.96 -14.29 1.22
C ASN A 277 -6.20 -15.77 1.58
N MET A 278 -6.80 -16.60 0.72
CA MET A 278 -7.05 -18.01 0.99
C MET A 278 -5.82 -18.80 1.49
N PRO A 279 -4.58 -18.63 0.96
CA PRO A 279 -3.39 -19.34 1.45
C PRO A 279 -3.01 -19.08 2.91
N PHE A 280 -3.52 -18.02 3.54
CA PHE A 280 -3.25 -17.71 4.95
C PHE A 280 -4.17 -18.49 5.91
N TRP A 281 -5.30 -19.01 5.43
CA TRP A 281 -6.33 -19.60 6.28
C TRP A 281 -6.02 -21.05 6.60
N PRO A 282 -6.10 -21.46 7.89
CA PRO A 282 -5.64 -22.79 8.35
C PRO A 282 -6.35 -23.99 7.73
N ASN A 283 -7.62 -23.82 7.36
CA ASN A 283 -8.49 -24.92 6.93
C ASN A 283 -8.68 -24.99 5.40
N ILE A 284 -7.86 -24.26 4.64
CA ILE A 284 -7.95 -24.20 3.17
C ILE A 284 -6.92 -25.13 2.55
N SER A 285 -7.39 -26.01 1.66
CA SER A 285 -6.52 -26.90 0.90
C SER A 285 -6.06 -26.26 -0.43
N ALA A 286 -5.00 -26.80 -1.01
CA ALA A 286 -4.55 -26.40 -2.35
C ALA A 286 -5.65 -26.61 -3.42
N ASN A 287 -6.52 -27.64 -3.25
CA ASN A 287 -7.63 -27.86 -4.16
C ASN A 287 -8.74 -26.81 -4.03
N ASP A 288 -8.98 -26.29 -2.82
CA ASP A 288 -9.95 -25.19 -2.63
C ASP A 288 -9.45 -23.93 -3.31
N ILE A 289 -8.16 -23.63 -3.18
CA ILE A 289 -7.52 -22.47 -3.86
C ILE A 289 -7.62 -22.64 -5.38
N LEU A 290 -7.31 -23.81 -5.91
CA LEU A 290 -7.40 -24.08 -7.35
C LEU A 290 -8.84 -23.99 -7.86
N ALA A 291 -9.82 -24.48 -7.11
CA ALA A 291 -11.24 -24.40 -7.49
C ALA A 291 -11.69 -22.93 -7.60
N GLU A 292 -11.35 -22.12 -6.62
CA GLU A 292 -11.67 -20.67 -6.64
C GLU A 292 -10.91 -19.93 -7.75
N ALA A 293 -9.63 -20.26 -7.98
CA ALA A 293 -8.83 -19.68 -9.04
C ALA A 293 -9.40 -19.99 -10.44
N ARG A 294 -9.89 -21.21 -10.65
CA ARG A 294 -10.61 -21.59 -11.88
C ARG A 294 -11.93 -20.83 -12.03
N ALA A 295 -12.68 -20.65 -10.93
CA ALA A 295 -13.90 -19.86 -10.94
C ALA A 295 -13.62 -18.40 -11.30
N TRP A 296 -12.51 -17.83 -10.82
CA TRP A 296 -12.04 -16.49 -11.22
C TRP A 296 -11.74 -16.44 -12.72
N ASN A 297 -10.97 -17.40 -13.24
CA ASN A 297 -10.66 -17.50 -14.67
C ASN A 297 -11.91 -17.59 -15.53
N ASP A 298 -12.83 -18.50 -15.19
CA ASP A 298 -14.06 -18.72 -15.97
C ASP A 298 -14.93 -17.48 -16.04
N ARG A 299 -14.99 -16.73 -14.96
CA ARG A 299 -15.85 -15.54 -14.85
C ARG A 299 -15.21 -14.31 -15.50
N HIS A 300 -13.91 -14.06 -15.28
CA HIS A 300 -13.29 -12.79 -15.64
C HIS A 300 -12.28 -12.87 -16.80
N ALA A 301 -11.55 -13.98 -16.95
CA ALA A 301 -10.46 -14.10 -17.90
C ALA A 301 -10.84 -14.82 -19.20
N ARG A 302 -11.57 -15.94 -19.11
CA ARG A 302 -11.97 -16.74 -20.29
C ARG A 302 -12.71 -15.96 -21.37
N PRO A 303 -13.64 -15.03 -21.06
CA PRO A 303 -14.26 -14.21 -22.09
C PRO A 303 -13.30 -13.33 -22.89
N LEU A 304 -12.15 -12.95 -22.27
CA LEU A 304 -11.12 -12.12 -22.91
C LEU A 304 -10.17 -12.95 -23.77
N SER A 305 -9.83 -14.16 -23.32
CA SER A 305 -8.95 -15.06 -24.06
C SER A 305 -9.52 -15.53 -25.39
N ALA A 306 -10.83 -15.65 -25.49
CA ALA A 306 -11.55 -15.98 -26.72
C ALA A 306 -11.38 -14.91 -27.82
N GLN A 307 -10.94 -13.70 -27.47
CA GLN A 307 -10.72 -12.57 -28.38
C GLN A 307 -9.24 -12.33 -28.68
N ALA A 308 -8.34 -13.22 -28.24
CA ALA A 308 -6.89 -13.07 -28.45
C ALA A 308 -6.55 -13.08 -29.95
N ALA A 309 -5.83 -12.04 -30.38
CA ALA A 309 -5.36 -11.94 -31.77
C ALA A 309 -4.12 -12.86 -31.99
N PRO A 310 -3.89 -13.34 -33.22
CA PRO A 310 -2.66 -14.05 -33.57
C PRO A 310 -1.40 -13.22 -33.28
N LEU A 311 -0.32 -13.88 -32.96
CA LEU A 311 0.99 -13.28 -32.69
C LEU A 311 1.94 -13.53 -33.89
N ASP A 312 2.74 -12.54 -34.23
CA ASP A 312 3.65 -12.56 -35.41
C ASP A 312 5.14 -12.54 -35.00
N ASN A 313 5.47 -13.10 -33.85
CA ASN A 313 6.84 -13.18 -33.35
C ASN A 313 7.71 -14.04 -34.26
N ASP A 314 8.96 -13.59 -34.52
CA ASP A 314 9.96 -14.38 -35.23
C ASP A 314 10.32 -15.63 -34.39
N ARG A 315 10.08 -16.82 -34.96
CA ARG A 315 10.26 -18.12 -34.30
C ARG A 315 11.66 -18.72 -34.44
N SER A 316 12.67 -17.91 -34.76
CA SER A 316 14.06 -18.35 -34.73
C SER A 316 14.47 -18.76 -33.32
N PRO A 317 14.85 -20.04 -33.09
CA PRO A 317 15.00 -20.58 -31.74
C PRO A 317 16.18 -19.97 -30.96
N GLU A 318 17.23 -19.53 -31.67
CA GLU A 318 18.50 -19.08 -31.05
C GLU A 318 18.68 -17.55 -31.05
N ARG A 319 17.72 -16.78 -31.56
CA ARG A 319 17.81 -15.33 -31.53
C ARG A 319 17.78 -14.75 -30.13
N ARG A 320 18.17 -13.50 -29.97
CA ARG A 320 17.96 -12.72 -28.73
C ARG A 320 16.46 -12.65 -28.44
N LEU A 321 16.04 -13.03 -27.20
CA LEU A 321 14.64 -13.07 -26.81
C LEU A 321 14.22 -11.77 -26.15
N ARG A 322 13.00 -11.30 -26.41
CA ARG A 322 12.37 -10.18 -25.71
C ARG A 322 11.59 -10.70 -24.52
N VAL A 323 12.06 -10.36 -23.31
CA VAL A 323 11.43 -10.78 -22.06
C VAL A 323 10.81 -9.56 -21.40
N GLY A 324 9.50 -9.60 -21.19
CA GLY A 324 8.74 -8.55 -20.53
C GLY A 324 8.39 -8.90 -19.09
N TYR A 325 8.69 -8.02 -18.15
CA TYR A 325 8.27 -8.14 -16.75
C TYR A 325 7.20 -7.12 -16.44
N VAL A 326 6.09 -7.55 -15.83
CA VAL A 326 4.96 -6.68 -15.46
C VAL A 326 4.85 -6.61 -13.94
N SER A 327 4.93 -5.41 -13.37
CA SER A 327 4.79 -5.22 -11.91
C SER A 327 4.36 -3.80 -11.53
N PRO A 328 3.52 -3.63 -10.47
CA PRO A 328 3.31 -2.37 -9.77
C PRO A 328 4.44 -2.10 -8.76
N ASP A 329 5.27 -3.10 -8.46
CA ASP A 329 6.22 -3.09 -7.33
C ASP A 329 7.65 -2.73 -7.77
N PHE A 330 7.82 -2.16 -8.95
CA PHE A 330 9.08 -1.57 -9.41
C PHE A 330 9.35 -0.21 -8.71
N GLN A 331 9.25 -0.23 -7.39
CA GLN A 331 9.43 0.89 -6.47
C GLN A 331 9.99 0.37 -5.14
N THR A 332 10.05 1.20 -4.09
CA THR A 332 10.40 0.75 -2.73
C THR A 332 9.36 -0.25 -2.24
N HIS A 333 9.61 -1.51 -2.45
CA HIS A 333 8.74 -2.62 -2.08
C HIS A 333 9.57 -3.87 -1.74
N VAL A 334 9.00 -4.81 -0.97
CA VAL A 334 9.68 -6.06 -0.60
C VAL A 334 10.07 -6.92 -1.81
N GLN A 335 9.35 -6.83 -2.92
CA GLN A 335 9.70 -7.54 -4.15
C GLN A 335 11.01 -7.05 -4.78
N SER A 336 11.41 -5.80 -4.54
CA SER A 336 12.68 -5.26 -5.02
C SER A 336 13.89 -6.01 -4.47
N LEU A 337 13.76 -6.62 -3.27
CA LEU A 337 14.79 -7.48 -2.67
C LEU A 337 15.11 -8.73 -3.54
N PHE A 338 14.23 -9.09 -4.46
CA PHE A 338 14.32 -10.27 -5.33
C PHE A 338 14.44 -9.91 -6.80
N THR A 339 13.77 -8.86 -7.25
CA THR A 339 13.80 -8.43 -8.66
C THR A 339 15.12 -7.77 -9.03
N ILE A 340 15.72 -7.00 -8.13
CA ILE A 340 17.02 -6.35 -8.35
C ILE A 340 18.12 -7.37 -8.65
N PRO A 341 18.35 -8.42 -7.84
CA PRO A 341 19.41 -9.40 -8.15
C PRO A 341 19.17 -10.18 -9.44
N LEU A 342 17.92 -10.35 -9.89
CA LEU A 342 17.64 -10.95 -11.20
C LEU A 342 17.94 -9.97 -12.32
N LEU A 343 17.30 -8.79 -12.34
CA LEU A 343 17.40 -7.83 -13.45
C LEU A 343 18.82 -7.28 -13.62
N GLN A 344 19.55 -7.09 -12.53
CA GLN A 344 20.96 -6.63 -12.57
C GLN A 344 21.92 -7.62 -13.25
N ASN A 345 21.57 -8.91 -13.30
CA ASN A 345 22.49 -9.96 -13.74
C ASN A 345 22.07 -10.66 -15.04
N HIS A 346 21.07 -10.16 -15.74
CA HIS A 346 20.71 -10.68 -17.05
C HIS A 346 21.82 -10.46 -18.09
N ASP A 347 22.03 -11.46 -18.94
CA ASP A 347 22.87 -11.36 -20.13
C ASP A 347 22.11 -10.67 -21.28
N HIS A 348 22.32 -9.36 -21.41
CA HIS A 348 21.68 -8.54 -22.43
C HIS A 348 22.08 -8.92 -23.89
N THR A 349 23.05 -9.82 -24.06
CA THR A 349 23.33 -10.38 -25.38
C THR A 349 22.38 -11.52 -25.74
N ALA A 350 21.88 -12.25 -24.75
CA ALA A 350 20.95 -13.38 -24.91
C ALA A 350 19.48 -12.94 -24.81
N VAL A 351 19.18 -11.94 -23.97
CA VAL A 351 17.82 -11.43 -23.75
C VAL A 351 17.76 -9.90 -23.85
N GLU A 352 16.64 -9.37 -24.31
CA GLU A 352 16.29 -7.95 -24.30
C GLU A 352 15.20 -7.75 -23.25
N ILE A 353 15.50 -6.98 -22.19
CA ILE A 353 14.66 -6.86 -21.01
C ILE A 353 13.73 -5.65 -21.12
N PHE A 354 12.43 -5.93 -21.09
CA PHE A 354 11.36 -4.93 -21.03
C PHE A 354 10.75 -4.93 -19.64
N CYS A 355 10.63 -3.76 -19.02
CA CYS A 355 9.91 -3.59 -17.76
C CYS A 355 8.65 -2.72 -17.98
N TYR A 356 7.48 -3.27 -17.68
CA TYR A 356 6.19 -2.59 -17.71
C TYR A 356 5.82 -2.23 -16.26
N SER A 357 6.13 -0.99 -15.87
CA SER A 357 5.91 -0.49 -14.52
C SER A 357 4.54 0.14 -14.38
N SER A 358 3.69 -0.42 -13.53
CA SER A 358 2.46 0.23 -13.06
C SER A 358 2.62 0.82 -11.65
N ALA A 359 3.85 1.10 -11.21
CA ALA A 359 4.13 1.79 -9.96
C ALA A 359 3.57 3.22 -9.95
N ASP A 360 3.00 3.61 -8.82
CA ASP A 360 2.43 4.94 -8.59
C ASP A 360 3.47 5.97 -8.14
N LYS A 361 4.64 5.50 -7.67
CA LYS A 361 5.72 6.35 -7.15
C LYS A 361 7.05 6.08 -7.87
N GLN A 362 7.82 7.14 -8.06
CA GLN A 362 9.19 7.05 -8.54
C GLN A 362 10.14 7.12 -7.35
N THR A 363 10.74 5.98 -6.98
CA THR A 363 11.65 5.84 -5.84
C THR A 363 13.09 5.61 -6.30
N ALA A 364 14.04 5.56 -5.36
CA ALA A 364 15.43 5.21 -5.68
C ALA A 364 15.54 3.81 -6.30
N GLU A 365 14.74 2.85 -5.80
CA GLU A 365 14.67 1.49 -6.36
C GLU A 365 14.09 1.50 -7.78
N THR A 366 13.09 2.35 -8.07
CA THR A 366 12.56 2.54 -9.44
C THR A 366 13.67 2.96 -10.39
N MET A 367 14.46 3.94 -10.01
CA MET A 367 15.57 4.45 -10.84
C MET A 367 16.67 3.38 -11.03
N ARG A 368 16.95 2.60 -9.99
CA ARG A 368 17.89 1.49 -10.04
C ARG A 368 17.41 0.39 -11.00
N LEU A 369 16.15 -0.05 -10.86
CA LEU A 369 15.53 -1.07 -11.71
C LEU A 369 15.44 -0.63 -13.18
N ARG A 370 15.10 0.65 -13.42
CA ARG A 370 15.10 1.24 -14.77
C ARG A 370 16.47 1.17 -15.44
N GLY A 371 17.55 1.27 -14.68
CA GLY A 371 18.92 1.16 -15.18
C GLY A 371 19.32 -0.25 -15.62
N TYR A 372 18.56 -1.28 -15.26
CA TYR A 372 18.80 -2.68 -15.63
C TYR A 372 17.92 -3.17 -16.79
N ALA A 373 16.95 -2.37 -17.24
CA ALA A 373 16.09 -2.70 -18.37
C ALA A 373 16.64 -2.11 -19.67
N ASP A 374 16.57 -2.87 -20.78
CA ASP A 374 16.82 -2.32 -22.12
C ASP A 374 15.70 -1.35 -22.53
N VAL A 375 14.45 -1.67 -22.15
CA VAL A 375 13.27 -0.85 -22.42
C VAL A 375 12.41 -0.73 -21.16
N TRP A 376 12.13 0.50 -20.76
CA TRP A 376 11.23 0.79 -19.66
C TRP A 376 9.93 1.45 -20.14
N ARG A 377 8.79 0.95 -19.68
CA ARG A 377 7.45 1.48 -19.97
C ARG A 377 6.72 1.85 -18.68
N ASP A 378 6.40 3.11 -18.47
CA ASP A 378 5.49 3.54 -17.41
C ASP A 378 4.05 3.32 -17.90
N VAL A 379 3.33 2.38 -17.29
CA VAL A 379 2.02 1.89 -17.75
C VAL A 379 0.90 2.04 -16.73
N ALA A 380 1.13 2.80 -15.65
CA ALA A 380 0.15 3.00 -14.59
C ALA A 380 -1.19 3.58 -15.10
N ALA A 381 -1.13 4.47 -16.11
CA ALA A 381 -2.29 5.12 -16.71
C ALA A 381 -3.02 4.24 -17.75
N LEU A 382 -2.46 3.10 -18.15
CA LEU A 382 -3.06 2.23 -19.16
C LEU A 382 -4.02 1.24 -18.50
N ASP A 383 -5.17 0.99 -19.12
CA ASP A 383 -6.00 -0.15 -18.79
C ASP A 383 -5.38 -1.47 -19.31
N ASP A 384 -5.96 -2.61 -18.92
CA ASP A 384 -5.43 -3.93 -19.27
C ASP A 384 -5.50 -4.23 -20.78
N ALA A 385 -6.44 -3.64 -21.52
CA ALA A 385 -6.53 -3.81 -22.97
C ALA A 385 -5.43 -3.02 -23.69
N ALA A 386 -5.24 -1.75 -23.31
CA ALA A 386 -4.19 -0.90 -23.86
C ALA A 386 -2.78 -1.44 -23.54
N LEU A 387 -2.58 -2.00 -22.34
CA LEU A 387 -1.35 -2.65 -21.95
C LEU A 387 -1.09 -3.91 -22.81
N ALA A 388 -2.08 -4.75 -23.02
CA ALA A 388 -1.94 -5.92 -23.88
C ALA A 388 -1.54 -5.55 -25.31
N GLU A 389 -2.13 -4.50 -25.88
CA GLU A 389 -1.77 -4.00 -27.21
C GLU A 389 -0.36 -3.40 -27.26
N LEU A 390 0.09 -2.74 -26.18
CA LEU A 390 1.46 -2.24 -26.07
C LEU A 390 2.47 -3.40 -26.09
N ILE A 391 2.22 -4.44 -25.27
CA ILE A 391 3.07 -5.63 -25.19
C ILE A 391 3.17 -6.35 -26.54
N ARG A 392 2.05 -6.47 -27.29
CA ARG A 392 2.05 -7.03 -28.65
C ARG A 392 2.90 -6.20 -29.61
N ARG A 393 2.76 -4.88 -29.60
CA ARG A 393 3.57 -3.96 -30.43
C ARG A 393 5.07 -4.07 -30.13
N ASP A 394 5.43 -4.30 -28.87
CA ASP A 394 6.80 -4.52 -28.45
C ASP A 394 7.31 -5.94 -28.85
N ARG A 395 6.42 -6.82 -29.34
CA ARG A 395 6.70 -8.22 -29.78
C ARG A 395 7.43 -9.00 -28.68
N ILE A 396 6.88 -8.96 -27.47
CA ILE A 396 7.41 -9.73 -26.35
C ILE A 396 7.27 -11.22 -26.64
N ASP A 397 8.34 -11.99 -26.41
CA ASP A 397 8.36 -13.44 -26.60
C ASP A 397 7.90 -14.18 -25.36
N ILE A 398 8.40 -13.73 -24.23
CA ILE A 398 8.09 -14.29 -22.90
C ILE A 398 7.65 -13.15 -21.99
N LEU A 399 6.44 -13.25 -21.48
CA LEU A 399 5.87 -12.27 -20.56
C LEU A 399 5.79 -12.88 -19.15
N VAL A 400 6.37 -12.19 -18.16
CA VAL A 400 6.46 -12.64 -16.77
C VAL A 400 5.60 -11.74 -15.89
N ASP A 401 4.62 -12.35 -15.23
CA ASP A 401 3.83 -11.71 -14.19
C ASP A 401 4.53 -11.81 -12.83
N LEU A 402 4.75 -10.68 -12.17
CA LEU A 402 5.37 -10.62 -10.86
C LEU A 402 4.36 -10.36 -9.72
N THR A 403 3.06 -10.30 -10.02
CA THR A 403 2.04 -9.78 -9.09
C THR A 403 0.95 -10.79 -8.77
N MET A 404 0.56 -11.66 -9.70
CA MET A 404 -0.54 -12.60 -9.57
C MET A 404 -1.83 -11.89 -9.04
N HIS A 405 -2.46 -12.40 -7.98
CA HIS A 405 -3.67 -11.83 -7.40
C HIS A 405 -3.43 -10.70 -6.37
N MET A 406 -2.18 -10.24 -6.16
CA MET A 406 -1.85 -9.14 -5.26
C MET A 406 -2.42 -7.80 -5.76
N ILE A 407 -2.30 -6.75 -4.92
CA ILE A 407 -2.70 -5.38 -5.29
C ILE A 407 -1.88 -4.91 -6.50
N GLY A 408 -2.52 -4.19 -7.41
CA GLY A 408 -1.87 -3.69 -8.64
C GLY A 408 -1.73 -4.73 -9.76
N ARG A 409 -2.34 -5.92 -9.59
CA ARG A 409 -2.37 -7.02 -10.59
C ARG A 409 -2.82 -6.59 -11.97
N ARG A 410 -2.26 -7.26 -12.97
CA ARG A 410 -2.58 -7.07 -14.40
C ARG A 410 -3.02 -8.38 -15.06
N LEU A 411 -3.64 -9.30 -14.32
CA LEU A 411 -4.03 -10.63 -14.83
C LEU A 411 -4.99 -10.56 -16.03
N LEU A 412 -5.84 -9.51 -16.13
CA LEU A 412 -6.70 -9.33 -17.29
C LEU A 412 -5.92 -8.90 -18.56
N THR A 413 -4.70 -8.37 -18.42
CA THR A 413 -3.75 -8.22 -19.52
C THR A 413 -3.27 -9.58 -20.00
N PHE A 414 -2.83 -10.47 -19.10
CA PHE A 414 -2.40 -11.83 -19.42
C PHE A 414 -3.53 -12.69 -19.99
N ALA A 415 -4.76 -12.48 -19.54
CA ALA A 415 -5.95 -13.13 -20.10
C ALA A 415 -6.15 -12.86 -21.60
N ARG A 416 -5.66 -11.72 -22.13
CA ARG A 416 -5.70 -11.35 -23.54
C ARG A 416 -4.58 -11.98 -24.38
N ARG A 417 -3.70 -12.77 -23.76
CA ARG A 417 -2.54 -13.44 -24.37
C ARG A 417 -1.72 -12.53 -25.29
N PRO A 418 -1.08 -11.48 -24.76
CA PRO A 418 -0.31 -10.53 -25.56
C PRO A 418 1.08 -11.06 -25.96
N ALA A 419 1.54 -12.19 -25.44
CA ALA A 419 2.81 -12.82 -25.77
C ALA A 419 2.66 -14.33 -26.03
N PRO A 420 3.55 -14.95 -26.83
CA PRO A 420 3.56 -16.39 -27.12
C PRO A 420 3.63 -17.25 -25.87
N ILE A 421 4.51 -16.87 -24.93
CA ILE A 421 4.74 -17.59 -23.67
C ILE A 421 4.46 -16.63 -22.51
N GLN A 422 3.66 -17.10 -21.56
CA GLN A 422 3.32 -16.37 -20.36
C GLN A 422 3.65 -17.20 -19.11
N MET A 423 4.30 -16.58 -18.12
CA MET A 423 4.66 -17.25 -16.89
C MET A 423 4.50 -16.34 -15.68
N CYS A 424 4.32 -16.94 -14.49
CA CYS A 424 4.27 -16.20 -13.23
C CYS A 424 5.44 -16.58 -12.31
N TRP A 425 5.94 -15.59 -11.58
CA TRP A 425 7.00 -15.72 -10.59
C TRP A 425 6.88 -14.65 -9.52
N LEU A 426 7.41 -14.90 -8.37
CA LEU A 426 7.73 -14.02 -7.24
C LEU A 426 6.58 -13.69 -6.31
N ALA A 427 5.42 -13.17 -6.74
CA ALA A 427 4.37 -12.66 -5.86
C ALA A 427 4.13 -13.52 -4.61
N TYR A 428 3.76 -14.76 -4.85
CA TYR A 428 3.77 -15.89 -3.90
C TYR A 428 3.84 -17.19 -4.71
N PRO A 429 4.44 -18.25 -4.16
CA PRO A 429 4.37 -19.54 -4.85
C PRO A 429 2.92 -20.06 -4.82
N GLY A 430 2.28 -20.21 -5.99
CA GLY A 430 0.87 -20.58 -6.10
C GLY A 430 0.41 -20.71 -7.53
N THR A 431 -0.91 -20.62 -7.77
CA THR A 431 -1.52 -20.61 -9.10
C THR A 431 -2.20 -19.27 -9.36
N THR A 432 -2.21 -18.82 -10.62
CA THR A 432 -3.03 -17.70 -11.08
C THR A 432 -4.46 -18.14 -11.43
N GLY A 433 -4.65 -19.43 -11.71
CA GLY A 433 -5.90 -19.97 -12.24
C GLY A 433 -6.13 -19.70 -13.73
N LEU A 434 -5.30 -18.88 -14.38
CA LEU A 434 -5.46 -18.46 -15.76
C LEU A 434 -5.18 -19.60 -16.76
N GLY A 435 -6.12 -19.85 -17.66
CA GLY A 435 -5.91 -20.77 -18.77
C GLY A 435 -4.92 -20.26 -19.85
N THR A 436 -4.55 -18.99 -19.78
CA THR A 436 -3.57 -18.35 -20.68
C THR A 436 -2.19 -18.23 -20.07
N MET A 437 -1.99 -18.60 -18.79
CA MET A 437 -0.68 -18.66 -18.14
C MET A 437 -0.09 -20.06 -18.38
N ASP A 438 0.99 -20.14 -19.14
CA ASP A 438 1.56 -21.42 -19.55
C ASP A 438 2.36 -22.05 -18.41
N TYR A 439 3.14 -21.25 -17.72
CA TYR A 439 4.10 -21.74 -16.72
C TYR A 439 4.04 -20.97 -15.39
N ARG A 440 4.36 -21.68 -14.33
CA ARG A 440 4.73 -21.11 -13.03
C ARG A 440 6.14 -21.57 -12.65
N LEU A 441 6.92 -20.67 -12.05
CA LEU A 441 8.22 -21.04 -11.54
C LEU A 441 8.11 -21.50 -10.07
N SER A 442 8.90 -22.51 -9.72
CA SER A 442 9.01 -23.05 -8.37
C SER A 442 10.42 -23.60 -8.13
N ASP A 443 10.64 -24.36 -7.06
CA ASP A 443 11.88 -25.08 -6.79
C ASP A 443 11.60 -26.48 -6.21
N PRO A 444 12.61 -27.39 -6.14
CA PRO A 444 12.42 -28.76 -5.68
C PRO A 444 11.99 -28.90 -4.21
N HIS A 445 12.16 -27.88 -3.39
CA HIS A 445 11.77 -27.89 -1.98
C HIS A 445 10.34 -27.37 -1.79
N LEU A 446 9.94 -26.38 -2.58
CA LEU A 446 8.56 -25.87 -2.60
C LEU A 446 7.60 -26.88 -3.23
N ASP A 447 7.94 -27.40 -4.41
CA ASP A 447 7.17 -28.41 -5.15
C ASP A 447 8.08 -29.60 -5.44
N PRO A 448 8.09 -30.67 -4.62
CA PRO A 448 8.97 -31.82 -4.84
C PRO A 448 8.73 -32.46 -6.21
N PRO A 449 9.80 -32.79 -6.97
CA PRO A 449 9.67 -33.50 -8.24
C PRO A 449 8.91 -34.83 -8.10
N GLY A 450 8.03 -35.14 -9.06
CA GLY A 450 7.23 -36.36 -9.07
C GLY A 450 5.90 -36.28 -8.29
N VAL A 451 5.64 -35.17 -7.58
CA VAL A 451 4.30 -34.89 -7.06
C VAL A 451 3.41 -34.39 -8.22
N PRO A 452 2.21 -34.93 -8.42
CA PRO A 452 1.32 -34.49 -9.49
C PRO A 452 1.02 -32.99 -9.42
N ASN A 453 1.08 -32.30 -10.54
CA ASN A 453 0.81 -30.85 -10.68
C ASN A 453 -0.70 -30.52 -10.60
N SER A 454 -1.47 -31.30 -9.85
CA SER A 454 -2.93 -31.24 -9.82
C SER A 454 -3.50 -30.03 -9.09
N SER A 455 -2.64 -29.28 -8.39
CA SER A 455 -3.05 -28.10 -7.61
C SER A 455 -2.86 -26.76 -8.34
N TYR A 456 -2.46 -26.79 -9.61
CA TYR A 456 -2.18 -25.60 -10.40
C TYR A 456 -2.82 -25.69 -11.79
N THR A 457 -3.09 -24.55 -12.42
CA THR A 457 -3.50 -24.50 -13.85
C THR A 457 -2.28 -24.47 -14.76
N GLU A 458 -1.19 -23.91 -14.30
CA GLU A 458 0.05 -23.73 -15.01
C GLU A 458 0.94 -24.97 -14.94
N GLN A 459 1.77 -25.19 -15.95
CA GLN A 459 2.86 -26.16 -15.87
C GLN A 459 3.96 -25.63 -14.95
N THR A 460 4.34 -26.41 -13.90
CA THR A 460 5.44 -26.03 -13.01
C THR A 460 6.80 -26.27 -13.66
N ILE A 461 7.65 -25.25 -13.66
CA ILE A 461 9.07 -25.35 -14.00
C ILE A 461 9.89 -25.10 -12.74
N HIS A 462 10.82 -26.01 -12.42
CA HIS A 462 11.67 -25.89 -11.26
C HIS A 462 12.94 -25.13 -11.56
N LEU A 463 13.18 -24.04 -10.83
CA LEU A 463 14.53 -23.50 -10.67
C LEU A 463 15.37 -24.52 -9.91
N PRO A 464 16.65 -24.71 -10.27
CA PRO A 464 17.42 -25.84 -9.74
C PRO A 464 17.71 -25.75 -8.23
N ASP A 465 17.73 -24.56 -7.67
CA ASP A 465 18.15 -24.33 -6.28
C ASP A 465 17.06 -23.74 -5.40
N SER A 466 16.61 -22.54 -5.71
CA SER A 466 15.67 -21.75 -4.90
C SER A 466 14.77 -20.90 -5.77
N PHE A 467 13.53 -20.77 -5.36
CA PHE A 467 12.55 -19.82 -5.91
C PHE A 467 12.97 -18.35 -5.74
N TRP A 468 13.75 -18.06 -4.70
CA TRP A 468 14.20 -16.72 -4.34
C TRP A 468 15.69 -16.51 -4.59
N CYS A 469 16.04 -15.31 -5.10
CA CYS A 469 17.37 -14.75 -4.97
C CYS A 469 17.25 -13.43 -4.21
N TYR A 470 17.84 -13.36 -3.03
CA TYR A 470 17.62 -12.30 -2.05
C TYR A 470 18.79 -11.30 -2.03
N ASP A 471 18.46 -10.00 -2.01
CA ASP A 471 19.37 -8.89 -1.70
C ASP A 471 18.73 -8.06 -0.59
N PRO A 472 19.33 -7.88 0.59
CA PRO A 472 18.78 -7.07 1.67
C PRO A 472 18.65 -5.58 1.32
N LEU A 473 19.30 -5.13 0.25
CA LEU A 473 19.42 -3.74 -0.22
C LEU A 473 20.00 -2.79 0.82
N THR A 474 20.73 -3.32 1.80
CA THR A 474 21.41 -2.55 2.84
C THR A 474 22.57 -3.31 3.46
N ASP A 475 23.69 -2.61 3.64
CA ASP A 475 24.85 -3.08 4.40
C ASP A 475 24.92 -2.43 5.81
N ALA A 476 23.94 -1.58 6.14
CA ALA A 476 23.96 -0.73 7.33
C ALA A 476 23.70 -1.47 8.66
N THR A 477 23.44 -2.81 8.61
CA THR A 477 23.15 -3.61 9.79
C THR A 477 24.26 -4.61 10.08
N GLU A 478 24.72 -4.66 11.32
CA GLU A 478 25.69 -5.68 11.78
C GLU A 478 25.00 -6.78 12.60
N VAL A 479 25.49 -8.00 12.49
CA VAL A 479 25.10 -9.11 13.37
C VAL A 479 25.79 -8.91 14.72
N ASN A 480 25.03 -8.78 15.80
CA ASN A 480 25.55 -8.69 17.15
C ASN A 480 25.78 -10.08 17.76
N ALA A 481 26.51 -10.13 18.88
CA ALA A 481 26.60 -11.32 19.70
C ALA A 481 25.22 -11.80 20.17
N LEU A 482 25.11 -13.08 20.50
CA LEU A 482 23.84 -13.68 20.95
C LEU A 482 23.32 -12.96 22.20
N PRO A 483 22.14 -12.33 22.18
CA PRO A 483 21.59 -11.60 23.32
C PRO A 483 21.46 -12.42 24.59
N ALA A 484 21.02 -13.67 24.49
CA ALA A 484 20.86 -14.57 25.62
C ALA A 484 22.17 -14.87 26.36
N SER A 485 23.34 -14.78 25.70
CA SER A 485 24.62 -14.94 26.37
C SER A 485 24.95 -13.82 27.35
N ALA A 486 24.37 -12.62 27.16
CA ALA A 486 24.61 -11.47 28.02
C ALA A 486 23.56 -11.34 29.13
N ASN A 487 22.28 -11.66 28.86
CA ASN A 487 21.16 -11.44 29.77
C ASN A 487 20.56 -12.71 30.38
N GLY A 488 21.00 -13.90 29.93
CA GLY A 488 20.54 -15.20 30.42
C GLY A 488 19.10 -15.57 30.05
N THR A 489 18.42 -14.78 29.20
CA THR A 489 17.02 -15.00 28.83
C THR A 489 16.89 -15.17 27.33
N ILE A 490 16.32 -16.28 26.87
CA ILE A 490 16.06 -16.52 25.44
C ILE A 490 14.89 -15.62 24.97
N THR A 491 15.13 -14.88 23.90
CA THR A 491 14.08 -14.16 23.19
C THR A 491 13.72 -14.89 21.92
N PHE A 492 12.55 -15.53 21.91
CA PHE A 492 11.91 -15.97 20.68
C PHE A 492 11.28 -14.76 19.96
N GLY A 493 11.18 -14.79 18.62
CA GLY A 493 10.59 -13.70 17.88
C GLY A 493 9.87 -14.11 16.62
N CYS A 494 8.86 -13.31 16.23
CA CYS A 494 8.22 -13.39 14.93
C CYS A 494 7.86 -11.99 14.43
N MET A 495 8.46 -11.59 13.31
CA MET A 495 8.22 -10.30 12.65
C MET A 495 7.31 -10.45 11.43
N ASN A 496 6.61 -11.57 11.29
CA ASN A 496 5.63 -11.78 10.24
C ASN A 496 4.41 -10.88 10.43
N HIS A 497 3.73 -10.59 9.33
CA HIS A 497 2.41 -9.95 9.32
C HIS A 497 1.43 -10.73 10.19
N PHE A 498 0.63 -10.03 11.01
CA PHE A 498 -0.24 -10.68 11.99
C PHE A 498 -1.28 -11.61 11.36
N ARG A 499 -1.73 -11.36 10.11
CA ARG A 499 -2.62 -12.27 9.35
C ARG A 499 -2.08 -13.70 9.15
N LYS A 500 -0.78 -13.94 9.35
CA LYS A 500 -0.18 -15.29 9.34
C LYS A 500 -0.28 -16.00 10.68
N ILE A 501 -0.70 -15.29 11.73
CA ILE A 501 -0.73 -15.76 13.09
C ILE A 501 -2.16 -16.20 13.43
N ASN A 502 -2.37 -17.48 13.52
CA ASN A 502 -3.64 -18.11 13.89
C ASN A 502 -3.51 -18.84 15.24
N ASP A 503 -4.62 -19.33 15.78
CA ASP A 503 -4.66 -20.01 17.07
C ASP A 503 -3.75 -21.25 17.16
N GLY A 504 -3.57 -21.97 16.06
CA GLY A 504 -2.66 -23.10 15.99
C GLY A 504 -1.21 -22.68 16.20
N VAL A 505 -0.82 -21.59 15.56
CA VAL A 505 0.50 -20.95 15.72
C VAL A 505 0.70 -20.46 17.16
N LEU A 506 -0.28 -19.73 17.71
CA LEU A 506 -0.19 -19.20 19.08
C LEU A 506 -0.06 -20.33 20.12
N ARG A 507 -0.84 -21.42 19.99
CA ARG A 507 -0.73 -22.59 20.88
C ARG A 507 0.64 -23.27 20.78
N ALA A 508 1.20 -23.42 19.58
CA ALA A 508 2.53 -23.99 19.38
C ALA A 508 3.60 -23.12 20.07
N TRP A 509 3.53 -21.80 19.90
CA TRP A 509 4.48 -20.88 20.55
C TRP A 509 4.31 -20.82 22.06
N ALA A 510 3.10 -20.88 22.58
CA ALA A 510 2.85 -20.99 24.01
C ALA A 510 3.49 -22.28 24.59
N ALA A 511 3.38 -23.43 23.88
CA ALA A 511 4.04 -24.66 24.29
C ALA A 511 5.59 -24.52 24.27
N VAL A 512 6.18 -23.80 23.32
CA VAL A 512 7.62 -23.48 23.33
C VAL A 512 7.99 -22.69 24.58
N LEU A 513 7.24 -21.66 24.94
CA LEU A 513 7.52 -20.86 26.13
C LEU A 513 7.34 -21.68 27.44
N CYS A 514 6.36 -22.58 27.49
CA CYS A 514 6.22 -23.50 28.62
C CYS A 514 7.41 -24.46 28.75
N ALA A 515 7.96 -24.96 27.61
CA ALA A 515 9.12 -25.83 27.60
C ALA A 515 10.44 -25.11 27.91
N VAL A 516 10.49 -23.78 27.72
CA VAL A 516 11.65 -22.93 28.01
C VAL A 516 11.27 -21.85 29.03
N PRO A 517 11.24 -22.14 30.33
CA PRO A 517 10.72 -21.22 31.37
C PRO A 517 11.40 -19.84 31.40
N ASN A 518 12.71 -19.78 31.14
CA ASN A 518 13.46 -18.52 31.10
C ASN A 518 13.53 -17.94 29.68
N SER A 519 12.36 -17.72 29.08
CA SER A 519 12.26 -17.14 27.73
C SER A 519 11.11 -16.13 27.64
N ARG A 520 11.18 -15.29 26.60
CA ARG A 520 10.11 -14.34 26.20
C ARG A 520 9.84 -14.45 24.72
N LEU A 521 8.69 -13.94 24.27
CA LEU A 521 8.30 -13.87 22.88
C LEU A 521 8.10 -12.42 22.46
N MET A 522 8.75 -12.01 21.36
CA MET A 522 8.58 -10.71 20.72
C MET A 522 7.77 -10.86 19.42
N LEU A 523 6.68 -10.13 19.29
CA LEU A 523 5.73 -10.21 18.17
C LEU A 523 5.49 -8.87 17.50
N LEU A 524 5.41 -8.85 16.17
CA LEU A 524 4.84 -7.75 15.41
C LEU A 524 3.31 -7.80 15.50
N ALA A 525 2.73 -7.02 16.41
CA ALA A 525 1.28 -6.95 16.64
C ALA A 525 0.85 -5.50 16.92
N PRO A 526 0.49 -4.72 15.87
CA PRO A 526 0.17 -3.30 16.03
C PRO A 526 -1.19 -3.07 16.69
N ALA A 527 -2.21 -3.92 16.46
CA ALA A 527 -3.56 -3.74 17.00
C ALA A 527 -3.69 -4.19 18.46
N ALA A 528 -4.42 -3.42 19.26
CA ALA A 528 -4.67 -3.74 20.65
C ALA A 528 -5.50 -5.02 20.83
N SER A 529 -6.51 -5.24 19.97
CA SER A 529 -7.31 -6.47 19.95
C SER A 529 -6.46 -7.71 19.67
N ALA A 530 -5.55 -7.63 18.70
CA ALA A 530 -4.60 -8.69 18.38
C ALA A 530 -3.70 -9.03 19.59
N GLN A 531 -3.14 -8.01 20.25
CA GLN A 531 -2.35 -8.21 21.47
C GLN A 531 -3.16 -8.86 22.61
N ASN A 532 -4.41 -8.44 22.78
CA ASN A 532 -5.31 -9.02 23.79
C ASN A 532 -5.64 -10.48 23.48
N HIS A 533 -5.86 -10.81 22.21
CA HIS A 533 -6.07 -12.19 21.77
C HIS A 533 -4.84 -13.07 22.07
N VAL A 534 -3.64 -12.61 21.71
CA VAL A 534 -2.38 -13.31 22.05
C VAL A 534 -2.28 -13.52 23.56
N ARG A 535 -2.47 -12.46 24.38
CA ARG A 535 -2.42 -12.58 25.84
C ARG A 535 -3.40 -13.64 26.36
N SER A 536 -4.64 -13.66 25.83
CA SER A 536 -5.65 -14.64 26.23
C SER A 536 -5.22 -16.08 25.98
N VAL A 537 -4.65 -16.35 24.80
CA VAL A 537 -4.17 -17.71 24.45
C VAL A 537 -3.00 -18.13 25.34
N PHE A 538 -2.07 -17.22 25.62
CA PHE A 538 -0.89 -17.49 26.45
C PHE A 538 -1.25 -17.61 27.93
N ASP A 539 -2.17 -16.79 28.46
CA ASP A 539 -2.72 -16.90 29.81
C ASP A 539 -3.36 -18.29 30.01
N ALA A 540 -4.16 -18.75 29.02
CA ALA A 540 -4.79 -20.08 29.06
C ALA A 540 -3.76 -21.23 29.09
N ALA A 541 -2.57 -21.01 28.52
CA ALA A 541 -1.45 -21.96 28.56
C ALA A 541 -0.56 -21.80 29.83
N GLY A 542 -0.87 -20.85 30.73
CA GLY A 542 -0.11 -20.61 31.95
C GLY A 542 1.18 -19.80 31.73
N VAL A 543 1.32 -19.08 30.63
CA VAL A 543 2.46 -18.22 30.35
C VAL A 543 2.19 -16.81 30.87
N ALA A 544 3.10 -16.29 31.70
CA ALA A 544 2.97 -14.97 32.28
C ALA A 544 3.06 -13.85 31.23
N ARG A 545 2.24 -12.79 31.38
CA ARG A 545 2.09 -11.70 30.40
C ARG A 545 3.37 -10.88 30.18
N ASP A 546 4.23 -10.75 31.17
CA ASP A 546 5.51 -10.06 31.11
C ASP A 546 6.53 -10.77 30.22
N ARG A 547 6.27 -12.01 29.84
CA ARG A 547 7.03 -12.76 28.86
C ARG A 547 6.65 -12.44 27.40
N LEU A 548 5.65 -11.60 27.16
CA LEU A 548 5.18 -11.19 25.85
C LEU A 548 5.56 -9.72 25.58
N ALA A 549 6.31 -9.50 24.51
CA ALA A 549 6.67 -8.17 24.02
C ALA A 549 6.01 -7.92 22.65
N PHE A 550 5.37 -6.78 22.47
CA PHE A 550 4.73 -6.40 21.22
C PHE A 550 5.43 -5.21 20.60
N VAL A 551 5.64 -5.26 19.29
CA VAL A 551 6.24 -4.17 18.52
C VAL A 551 5.31 -3.75 17.39
N GLY A 552 5.36 -2.47 17.05
CA GLY A 552 4.63 -1.90 15.93
C GLY A 552 5.43 -1.96 14.62
N ARG A 553 4.81 -1.50 13.52
CA ARG A 553 5.46 -1.34 12.23
C ARG A 553 6.46 -0.18 12.28
N THR A 554 7.63 -0.38 11.70
CA THR A 554 8.71 0.60 11.63
C THR A 554 9.36 0.60 10.25
N GLY A 555 10.22 1.58 9.97
CA GLY A 555 11.00 1.63 8.74
C GLY A 555 11.99 0.46 8.63
N ARG A 556 12.44 0.15 7.40
CA ARG A 556 13.27 -1.03 7.07
C ARG A 556 14.48 -1.22 7.98
N LEU A 557 15.26 -0.16 8.24
CA LEU A 557 16.47 -0.25 9.05
C LEU A 557 16.15 -0.56 10.52
N GLU A 558 15.13 0.10 11.10
CA GLU A 558 14.71 -0.17 12.47
C GLU A 558 14.12 -1.57 12.60
N TYR A 559 13.31 -2.00 11.63
CA TYR A 559 12.78 -3.35 11.54
C TYR A 559 13.91 -4.41 11.56
N LEU A 560 14.95 -4.26 10.73
CA LEU A 560 16.10 -5.18 10.74
C LEU A 560 16.83 -5.14 12.10
N ASN A 561 16.97 -3.97 12.71
CA ASN A 561 17.62 -3.85 14.02
C ASN A 561 16.85 -4.57 15.15
N ARG A 562 15.53 -4.81 15.02
CA ARG A 562 14.76 -5.60 16.01
C ARG A 562 15.26 -7.05 16.12
N TYR A 563 15.77 -7.63 15.04
CA TYR A 563 16.39 -8.98 15.10
C TYR A 563 17.63 -9.05 15.99
N ARG A 564 18.23 -7.93 16.36
CA ARG A 564 19.34 -7.88 17.32
C ARG A 564 18.91 -8.20 18.76
N GLU A 565 17.60 -8.17 19.04
CA GLU A 565 17.00 -8.51 20.33
C GLU A 565 16.49 -9.96 20.37
N ILE A 566 16.44 -10.66 19.23
CA ILE A 566 15.88 -12.00 19.05
C ILE A 566 16.99 -13.01 18.96
N ASP A 567 16.86 -14.13 19.67
CA ASP A 567 17.79 -15.25 19.63
C ASP A 567 17.39 -16.32 18.62
N VAL A 568 16.08 -16.64 18.55
CA VAL A 568 15.50 -17.64 17.65
C VAL A 568 14.19 -17.11 17.09
N CYS A 569 13.98 -17.20 15.78
CA CYS A 569 12.68 -16.94 15.16
C CYS A 569 11.82 -18.20 15.15
N LEU A 570 10.54 -18.02 15.45
CA LEU A 570 9.49 -19.02 15.32
C LEU A 570 8.63 -18.70 14.09
N ASP A 571 8.63 -19.59 13.11
CA ASP A 571 7.89 -19.39 11.88
C ASP A 571 6.39 -19.59 12.06
N THR A 572 5.61 -19.03 11.13
CA THR A 572 4.15 -19.16 11.05
C THR A 572 3.74 -20.30 10.14
N PHE A 573 2.53 -20.81 10.33
CA PHE A 573 1.90 -21.83 9.48
C PHE A 573 0.38 -21.63 9.41
N PRO A 574 -0.33 -22.01 8.34
CA PRO A 574 0.13 -22.74 7.16
C PRO A 574 1.01 -21.92 6.18
N TYR A 575 1.09 -20.61 6.29
CA TYR A 575 1.90 -19.74 5.45
C TYR A 575 3.19 -19.34 6.18
N ASN A 576 4.33 -19.83 5.72
CA ASN A 576 5.63 -19.52 6.33
C ASN A 576 6.07 -18.06 6.11
N GLY A 577 7.06 -17.62 6.88
CA GLY A 577 7.85 -16.43 6.57
C GLY A 577 8.66 -16.66 5.30
N HIS A 578 8.53 -15.77 4.32
CA HIS A 578 9.38 -15.79 3.13
C HIS A 578 10.48 -14.73 3.30
N THR A 579 10.17 -13.47 2.99
CA THR A 579 11.09 -12.35 3.17
C THR A 579 11.51 -12.16 4.63
N THR A 580 10.56 -12.24 5.56
CA THR A 580 10.83 -12.06 7.00
C THR A 580 11.80 -13.09 7.56
N SER A 581 11.74 -14.33 7.07
CA SER A 581 12.69 -15.39 7.48
C SER A 581 14.07 -15.17 6.84
N LEU A 582 14.15 -14.69 5.58
CA LEU A 582 15.42 -14.30 4.96
C LEU A 582 16.05 -13.10 5.69
N ASP A 583 15.24 -12.13 6.13
CA ASP A 583 15.69 -11.01 6.95
C ASP A 583 16.25 -11.48 8.31
N ALA A 584 15.60 -12.45 8.97
CA ALA A 584 16.09 -13.07 10.19
C ALA A 584 17.45 -13.74 9.96
N LEU A 585 17.56 -14.56 8.91
CA LEU A 585 18.80 -15.24 8.54
C LEU A 585 19.94 -14.25 8.21
N TRP A 586 19.62 -13.15 7.51
CA TRP A 586 20.55 -12.05 7.24
C TRP A 586 21.07 -11.40 8.52
N MET A 587 20.19 -11.29 9.53
CA MET A 587 20.54 -10.75 10.86
C MET A 587 21.13 -11.80 11.81
N GLY A 588 21.46 -12.99 11.29
CA GLY A 588 22.09 -14.06 12.06
C GLY A 588 21.13 -14.80 12.99
N VAL A 589 19.81 -14.69 12.79
CA VAL A 589 18.80 -15.32 13.64
C VAL A 589 18.27 -16.58 12.96
N PRO A 590 18.49 -17.78 13.53
CA PRO A 590 17.93 -19.02 13.00
C PRO A 590 16.41 -19.04 13.13
N THR A 591 15.73 -19.60 12.12
CA THR A 591 14.28 -19.72 12.09
C THR A 591 13.88 -21.19 12.16
N VAL A 592 13.14 -21.57 13.20
CA VAL A 592 12.50 -22.88 13.28
C VAL A 592 11.20 -22.83 12.49
N THR A 593 11.02 -23.75 11.56
CA THR A 593 9.88 -23.77 10.63
C THR A 593 9.11 -25.09 10.69
N LEU A 594 7.79 -25.04 10.46
CA LEU A 594 6.93 -26.20 10.29
C LEU A 594 6.51 -26.32 8.83
N VAL A 595 6.77 -27.49 8.23
CA VAL A 595 6.44 -27.76 6.82
C VAL A 595 4.92 -27.90 6.65
N GLY A 596 4.34 -27.07 5.79
CA GLY A 596 2.92 -27.10 5.46
C GLY A 596 2.59 -28.03 4.28
N ASN A 597 1.28 -28.22 4.09
CA ASN A 597 0.73 -29.04 2.99
C ASN A 597 0.54 -28.25 1.69
N THR A 598 0.65 -26.93 1.74
CA THR A 598 0.60 -26.04 0.56
C THR A 598 1.99 -25.50 0.27
N VAL A 599 2.22 -25.08 -0.96
CA VAL A 599 3.51 -24.55 -1.40
C VAL A 599 3.98 -23.33 -0.58
N VAL A 600 3.06 -22.45 -0.15
CA VAL A 600 3.40 -21.29 0.70
C VAL A 600 3.85 -21.68 2.11
N GLY A 601 3.48 -22.87 2.58
CA GLY A 601 3.91 -23.42 3.86
C GLY A 601 5.22 -24.21 3.79
N ARG A 602 5.95 -24.12 2.68
CA ARG A 602 7.22 -24.81 2.46
C ARG A 602 8.39 -23.83 2.26
N GLY A 603 8.13 -22.52 2.42
CA GLY A 603 9.14 -21.49 2.28
C GLY A 603 10.30 -21.63 3.25
N GLY A 604 10.02 -21.91 4.52
CA GLY A 604 11.03 -22.15 5.54
C GLY A 604 11.85 -23.44 5.26
N LEU A 605 11.21 -24.50 4.75
CA LEU A 605 11.91 -25.70 4.27
C LEU A 605 12.92 -25.35 3.16
N CYS A 606 12.49 -24.61 2.13
CA CYS A 606 13.38 -24.24 1.03
C CYS A 606 14.60 -23.45 1.55
N GLN A 607 14.38 -22.49 2.42
CA GLN A 607 15.44 -21.65 2.99
C GLN A 607 16.42 -22.46 3.84
N ALA A 608 15.92 -23.29 4.76
CA ALA A 608 16.74 -24.12 5.63
C ALA A 608 17.58 -25.15 4.84
N MET A 609 16.98 -25.81 3.83
CA MET A 609 17.71 -26.78 2.99
C MET A 609 18.82 -26.10 2.17
N ASN A 610 18.57 -24.93 1.60
CA ASN A 610 19.60 -24.16 0.87
C ASN A 610 20.75 -23.66 1.77
N LEU A 611 20.54 -23.58 3.09
CA LEU A 611 21.57 -23.23 4.08
C LEU A 611 22.26 -24.44 4.73
N GLY A 612 21.81 -25.66 4.42
CA GLY A 612 22.32 -26.88 5.06
C GLY A 612 21.93 -26.97 6.55
N LEU A 613 20.70 -26.56 6.89
CA LEU A 613 20.17 -26.53 8.26
C LEU A 613 18.88 -27.38 8.39
N PRO A 614 18.88 -28.66 7.97
CA PRO A 614 17.69 -29.51 8.04
C PRO A 614 17.18 -29.72 9.48
N GLU A 615 18.05 -29.54 10.49
CA GLU A 615 17.70 -29.65 11.91
C GLU A 615 16.74 -28.58 12.41
N LEU A 616 16.52 -27.50 11.65
CA LEU A 616 15.55 -26.44 11.98
C LEU A 616 14.16 -26.70 11.40
N ILE A 617 13.96 -27.81 10.71
CA ILE A 617 12.73 -28.16 9.99
C ILE A 617 11.93 -29.16 10.81
N ALA A 618 10.69 -28.81 11.14
CA ALA A 618 9.70 -29.68 11.78
C ALA A 618 8.66 -30.16 10.77
N THR A 619 8.13 -31.36 10.99
CA THR A 619 7.02 -31.95 10.24
C THR A 619 5.74 -32.07 11.06
N THR A 620 5.84 -31.93 12.38
CA THR A 620 4.74 -31.88 13.33
C THR A 620 4.90 -30.74 14.32
N THR A 621 3.80 -30.31 14.95
CA THR A 621 3.83 -29.28 15.98
C THR A 621 4.69 -29.68 17.19
N ASP A 622 4.63 -30.95 17.61
CA ASP A 622 5.45 -31.45 18.72
C ASP A 622 6.94 -31.40 18.37
N GLU A 623 7.28 -31.73 17.12
CA GLU A 623 8.65 -31.61 16.63
C GLU A 623 9.12 -30.16 16.58
N PHE A 624 8.24 -29.23 16.15
CA PHE A 624 8.52 -27.80 16.16
C PHE A 624 8.85 -27.29 17.57
N VAL A 625 8.05 -27.66 18.56
CA VAL A 625 8.29 -27.32 19.97
C VAL A 625 9.62 -27.91 20.45
N ARG A 626 9.88 -29.19 20.15
CA ARG A 626 11.11 -29.90 20.53
C ARG A 626 12.37 -29.22 19.92
N ILE A 627 12.32 -28.90 18.62
CA ILE A 627 13.46 -28.25 17.94
C ILE A 627 13.73 -26.87 18.55
N ALA A 628 12.70 -26.05 18.72
CA ALA A 628 12.84 -24.71 19.30
C ALA A 628 13.39 -24.76 20.73
N SER A 629 12.93 -25.70 21.56
CA SER A 629 13.36 -25.88 22.94
C SER A 629 14.80 -26.39 23.03
N ASN A 630 15.18 -27.35 22.18
CA ASN A 630 16.55 -27.88 22.12
C ASN A 630 17.54 -26.81 21.66
N LEU A 631 17.16 -26.01 20.65
CA LEU A 631 18.00 -24.92 20.17
C LEU A 631 18.22 -23.87 21.27
N ALA A 632 17.16 -23.50 21.98
CA ALA A 632 17.22 -22.56 23.10
C ALA A 632 18.07 -23.03 24.28
N SER A 633 18.19 -24.35 24.49
CA SER A 633 18.99 -24.93 25.57
C SER A 633 20.47 -25.06 25.23
N ASN A 634 20.88 -24.89 23.96
CA ASN A 634 22.26 -24.98 23.52
C ASN A 634 22.81 -23.62 23.06
N LEU A 635 23.18 -22.80 24.04
CA LEU A 635 23.64 -21.42 23.77
C LEU A 635 24.94 -21.38 22.94
N GLU A 636 25.81 -22.35 23.06
CA GLU A 636 27.04 -22.41 22.27
C GLU A 636 26.74 -22.62 20.78
N HIS A 637 25.89 -23.60 20.47
CA HIS A 637 25.45 -23.85 19.10
C HIS A 637 24.66 -22.66 18.53
N LEU A 638 23.78 -22.06 19.34
CA LEU A 638 23.00 -20.89 18.93
C LEU A 638 23.89 -19.66 18.63
N ALA A 639 24.93 -19.44 19.45
CA ALA A 639 25.91 -18.38 19.22
C ALA A 639 26.73 -18.63 17.94
N GLU A 640 27.08 -19.88 17.66
CA GLU A 640 27.78 -20.26 16.42
C GLU A 640 26.88 -20.06 15.18
N LEU A 641 25.62 -20.47 15.24
CA LEU A 641 24.64 -20.18 14.18
C LEU A 641 24.55 -18.68 13.94
N ARG A 642 24.35 -17.89 14.99
CA ARG A 642 24.25 -16.43 14.87
C ARG A 642 25.46 -15.81 14.18
N ARG A 643 26.66 -16.27 14.51
CA ARG A 643 27.92 -15.77 13.95
C ARG A 643 28.08 -16.14 12.47
N THR A 644 27.56 -17.30 12.04
CA THR A 644 27.85 -17.87 10.71
C THR A 644 26.74 -17.75 9.70
N LEU A 645 25.49 -17.54 10.13
CA LEU A 645 24.29 -17.59 9.23
C LEU A 645 24.37 -16.59 8.09
N ARG A 646 24.79 -15.34 8.34
CA ARG A 646 24.90 -14.33 7.27
C ARG A 646 25.89 -14.76 6.19
N GLU A 647 27.04 -15.31 6.58
CA GLU A 647 28.04 -15.76 5.61
C GLU A 647 27.58 -17.02 4.87
N ARG A 648 26.87 -17.95 5.55
CA ARG A 648 26.23 -19.09 4.88
C ARG A 648 25.20 -18.62 3.86
N LEU A 649 24.39 -17.61 4.21
CA LEU A 649 23.39 -17.04 3.29
C LEU A 649 24.04 -16.40 2.07
N LYS A 650 25.11 -15.60 2.25
CA LYS A 650 25.90 -15.01 1.15
C LYS A 650 26.50 -16.05 0.21
N GLN A 651 26.92 -17.19 0.76
CA GLN A 651 27.54 -18.27 -0.02
C GLN A 651 26.49 -19.22 -0.64
N SER A 652 25.23 -19.12 -0.24
CA SER A 652 24.16 -19.96 -0.72
C SER A 652 23.70 -19.55 -2.14
N PRO A 653 23.00 -20.44 -2.85
CA PRO A 653 22.33 -20.09 -4.11
C PRO A 653 21.34 -18.93 -3.98
N MET A 654 20.76 -18.71 -2.77
CA MET A 654 19.78 -17.68 -2.50
C MET A 654 20.30 -16.25 -2.56
N MET A 655 21.63 -16.03 -2.64
CA MET A 655 22.25 -14.72 -2.85
C MET A 655 23.18 -14.69 -4.07
N ASN A 656 23.12 -15.70 -4.95
CA ASN A 656 23.96 -15.76 -6.13
C ASN A 656 23.18 -15.24 -7.37
N GLY A 657 23.10 -13.92 -7.51
CA GLY A 657 22.39 -13.26 -8.62
C GLY A 657 22.82 -13.72 -10.01
N PRO A 658 24.13 -13.78 -10.33
CA PRO A 658 24.59 -14.27 -11.64
C PRO A 658 24.17 -15.71 -11.96
N ARG A 659 24.16 -16.62 -10.97
CA ARG A 659 23.69 -18.00 -11.16
C ARG A 659 22.17 -18.01 -11.35
N PHE A 660 21.47 -17.23 -10.58
CA PHE A 660 20.01 -17.13 -10.63
C PHE A 660 19.52 -16.62 -12.00
N ALA A 661 20.13 -15.55 -12.52
CA ALA A 661 19.81 -15.01 -13.84
C ALA A 661 20.07 -16.06 -14.97
N ARG A 662 21.20 -16.76 -14.93
CA ARG A 662 21.49 -17.84 -15.90
C ARG A 662 20.44 -18.97 -15.84
N ASN A 663 19.95 -19.32 -14.65
CA ASN A 663 18.89 -20.32 -14.51
C ASN A 663 17.60 -19.87 -15.20
N PHE A 664 17.21 -18.58 -15.02
CA PHE A 664 16.07 -17.99 -15.73
C PHE A 664 16.24 -17.99 -17.23
N GLU A 665 17.40 -17.56 -17.73
CA GLU A 665 17.71 -17.51 -19.16
C GLU A 665 17.70 -18.89 -19.81
N SER A 666 18.21 -19.91 -19.08
CA SER A 666 18.10 -21.31 -19.54
C SER A 666 16.65 -21.74 -19.67
N ILE A 667 15.81 -21.44 -18.66
CA ILE A 667 14.37 -21.73 -18.71
C ILE A 667 13.72 -21.00 -19.90
N TYR A 668 14.01 -19.71 -20.08
CA TYR A 668 13.46 -18.92 -21.19
C TYR A 668 13.83 -19.53 -22.54
N ARG A 669 15.09 -19.92 -22.72
CA ARG A 669 15.56 -20.55 -23.95
C ARG A 669 14.88 -21.89 -24.19
N ASP A 670 14.73 -22.72 -23.17
CA ASP A 670 14.13 -24.04 -23.28
C ASP A 670 12.64 -24.00 -23.60
N VAL A 671 11.88 -23.09 -22.97
CA VAL A 671 10.44 -22.93 -23.29
C VAL A 671 10.25 -22.31 -24.67
N TRP A 672 11.13 -21.37 -25.08
CA TRP A 672 11.10 -20.79 -26.42
C TRP A 672 11.36 -21.81 -27.50
N ARG A 673 12.37 -22.67 -27.33
CA ARG A 673 12.67 -23.77 -28.28
C ARG A 673 11.50 -24.74 -28.44
N ARG A 674 10.83 -25.09 -27.33
CA ARG A 674 9.60 -25.91 -27.34
C ARG A 674 8.49 -25.25 -28.15
N TYR A 675 8.22 -23.97 -27.86
CA TYR A 675 7.22 -23.19 -28.60
C TYR A 675 7.50 -23.13 -30.10
N CYS A 676 8.76 -22.95 -30.49
CA CYS A 676 9.15 -22.96 -31.89
C CYS A 676 8.97 -24.34 -32.56
N ALA A 677 9.09 -25.43 -31.81
CA ALA A 677 8.99 -26.80 -32.35
C ALA A 677 7.54 -27.27 -32.51
N GLU A 678 6.60 -26.80 -31.71
CA GLU A 678 5.19 -27.29 -31.68
C GLU A 678 4.40 -27.03 -32.98
N GLU A 679 4.74 -26.07 -33.83
CA GLU A 679 4.08 -25.84 -35.13
C GLU A 679 4.77 -26.56 -36.29
N ASN A 680 5.93 -27.15 -36.06
CA ASN A 680 6.62 -27.96 -37.13
C ASN A 680 6.20 -29.44 -37.10
N SER A 681 5.31 -29.82 -36.18
CA SER A 681 4.70 -31.15 -36.05
C SER A 681 3.20 -31.10 -36.41
#